data_702c1b2396a97f17acfa57e7fa50333c
#
_entry.id   702c1b2396a97f17acfa57e7fa50333c
#
_cell.length_a   1.000
_cell.length_b   1.000
_cell.length_c   1.000
_cell.angle_alpha   90.00
_cell.angle_beta   90.00
_cell.angle_gamma   90.00
#
_symmetry.space_group_name_H-M   'P 1'
#
loop_
_entity.id
_entity.type
_entity.pdbx_description
1 polymer ?
#
loop_
_entity_poly.entity_id
_entity_poly.type
_entity_poly.pdbx_seq_one_letter_code
_entity_poly.pdbx_strand_id
1 'polypeptide(L)'
;MKERKPIVRTAVLFVCMATIAGALVFRMAQLQLARGADYAEASQRKTLRSYSENASRGEIADRNGVPLVSNSVGFVLVFDYYTWDKQNQNSVILELTDIMRQAGLEYYDSLPLTESAPFAYTYASAESGDGGRLYKFIAQQKDWPQEPDAAALFDLLCEKYKVDEGLSVRQKRTVIGVRYEMERRDFSSYTPYTFATGLDIDTVSLVAERSSELPGVNIEVDDIRQYETTYAAHILGRIGALDPEEYAELKDEGYAMNDTIGKDGMERALESYLRGIDGVRSVETNVDGVILSQFVSKEPQPGDNCRLTIDIELQMVAENALRDTIENLKANAKELSGRDAEGGAVVVMDVHTGEVLAMASYPTYNPEDYSKAMQDEDRPLFNRAIQGTYPPGSTFKMVTAVAALEEGIVTPTTRIRDLGRYMYYAPDYTPACWLYRKTGGTHGNINVSDAIKYSCNYFFYDVSRQLTIERLNKYAKQFGLGQKTGIELAGEYTGNLAGPESREASGGARWELGETIQAGIGQSEQLFTPIQLCSYISAIANGGTRYKPHLLKERWNYSYTEKVAVVEPEVVATVQMSEETRQAVFKGMLGVTTDDGTASSLFRNYPISVAGKTGSAQTVTGKRSDHGVFVSFAPYDDPEIAVCVVGEYGGSGGNMAPVAIAIYNQYFGFNQQQDEPPQSDPGSPAGGAVRPVQSSQPVQPSQPAQNGQPAAPVVNDPPSQPEEPTQPEVPEETDVPDESAAPPEQENANPPGQEGAEEFDGF
;
A
#
# COMPACT_ATOMS: atom_id res chain seq x y z
N MET A 1 106.11 10.94 -13.23
CA MET A 1 104.79 11.56 -13.16
C MET A 1 103.67 10.62 -13.65
N LYS A 2 103.75 9.31 -13.36
CA LYS A 2 102.65 8.34 -13.88
C LYS A 2 101.88 7.63 -12.76
N GLU A 3 102.18 7.80 -11.47
CA GLU A 3 101.49 7.04 -10.38
C GLU A 3 100.34 7.77 -9.63
N ARG A 4 100.12 9.08 -9.89
CA ARG A 4 99.09 9.85 -9.18
C ARG A 4 97.71 9.71 -9.77
N LYS A 5 97.52 9.18 -11.00
CA LYS A 5 96.21 9.08 -11.68
C LYS A 5 95.26 8.02 -11.09
N PRO A 6 95.73 6.83 -10.60
CA PRO A 6 94.75 5.85 -10.01
C PRO A 6 94.25 6.32 -8.65
N ILE A 7 95.07 6.95 -7.79
CA ILE A 7 94.64 7.42 -6.46
C ILE A 7 93.57 8.53 -6.54
N VAL A 8 93.70 9.45 -7.49
CA VAL A 8 92.68 10.50 -7.69
C VAL A 8 91.37 9.91 -8.18
N ARG A 9 91.38 8.89 -9.07
CA ARG A 9 90.16 8.21 -9.54
C ARG A 9 89.47 7.44 -8.42
N THR A 10 90.23 6.74 -7.55
CA THR A 10 89.71 6.05 -6.39
C THR A 10 89.15 7.04 -5.35
N ALA A 11 89.78 8.17 -5.10
CA ALA A 11 89.30 9.20 -4.22
C ALA A 11 88.01 9.86 -4.75
N VAL A 12 87.91 10.12 -6.05
CA VAL A 12 86.63 10.62 -6.70
C VAL A 12 85.50 9.60 -6.59
N LEU A 13 85.80 8.33 -6.84
CA LEU A 13 84.81 7.24 -6.68
C LEU A 13 84.36 7.15 -5.23
N PHE A 14 85.21 7.26 -4.26
CA PHE A 14 84.86 7.26 -2.83
C PHE A 14 83.95 8.46 -2.45
N VAL A 15 84.29 9.65 -2.97
CA VAL A 15 83.47 10.87 -2.74
C VAL A 15 82.09 10.73 -3.40
N CYS A 16 82.04 10.21 -4.61
CA CYS A 16 80.73 9.93 -5.27
C CYS A 16 79.87 8.90 -4.50
N MET A 17 80.51 7.79 -4.02
CA MET A 17 79.82 6.82 -3.20
C MET A 17 79.36 7.39 -1.84
N ALA A 18 80.15 8.18 -1.19
CA ALA A 18 79.79 8.85 0.07
C ALA A 18 78.67 9.85 -0.12
N THR A 19 78.63 10.57 -1.25
CA THR A 19 77.60 11.54 -1.58
C THR A 19 76.29 10.81 -1.86
N ILE A 20 76.30 9.69 -2.61
CA ILE A 20 75.10 8.84 -2.87
C ILE A 20 74.59 8.23 -1.57
N ALA A 21 75.51 7.68 -0.73
CA ALA A 21 75.13 7.10 0.55
C ALA A 21 74.55 8.18 1.50
N GLY A 22 75.07 9.37 1.52
CA GLY A 22 74.57 10.52 2.29
C GLY A 22 73.21 10.98 1.80
N ALA A 23 72.98 11.02 0.47
CA ALA A 23 71.64 11.32 -0.10
C ALA A 23 70.60 10.25 0.22
N LEU A 24 70.95 8.95 0.19
CA LEU A 24 70.06 7.85 0.57
C LEU A 24 69.68 7.90 2.05
N VAL A 25 70.71 8.13 2.95
CA VAL A 25 70.44 8.27 4.39
C VAL A 25 69.54 9.48 4.68
N PHE A 26 69.86 10.63 4.03
CA PHE A 26 69.00 11.83 4.15
C PHE A 26 67.57 11.56 3.68
N ARG A 27 67.42 10.88 2.55
CA ARG A 27 66.10 10.54 2.04
C ARG A 27 65.33 9.55 2.96
N MET A 28 66.04 8.58 3.52
CA MET A 28 65.50 7.65 4.51
C MET A 28 65.13 8.37 5.82
N ALA A 29 65.92 9.27 6.31
CA ALA A 29 65.59 10.10 7.47
C ALA A 29 64.37 11.02 7.19
N GLN A 30 64.31 11.63 6.02
CA GLN A 30 63.16 12.42 5.61
C GLN A 30 61.86 11.56 5.57
N LEU A 31 61.89 10.35 5.03
CA LEU A 31 60.74 9.45 4.96
C LEU A 31 60.36 8.91 6.34
N GLN A 32 61.32 8.53 7.18
CA GLN A 32 61.02 7.90 8.47
C GLN A 32 60.81 8.90 9.61
N LEU A 33 61.58 10.02 9.68
CA LEU A 33 61.46 10.95 10.79
C LEU A 33 60.54 12.15 10.51
N ALA A 34 60.54 12.70 9.29
CA ALA A 34 59.71 13.87 8.97
C ALA A 34 58.28 13.50 8.48
N ARG A 35 58.13 12.34 7.83
CA ARG A 35 56.84 11.87 7.30
C ARG A 35 56.42 10.50 7.83
N GLY A 36 57.13 9.95 8.81
CA GLY A 36 56.87 8.63 9.35
C GLY A 36 55.49 8.54 10.00
N ALA A 37 55.05 9.59 10.68
CA ALA A 37 53.71 9.69 11.26
C ALA A 37 52.62 9.72 10.18
N ASP A 38 52.82 10.52 9.11
CA ASP A 38 51.85 10.62 7.98
C ASP A 38 51.73 9.28 7.26
N TYR A 39 52.86 8.55 7.07
CA TYR A 39 52.84 7.23 6.44
C TYR A 39 52.28 6.13 7.36
N ALA A 40 52.50 6.22 8.67
CA ALA A 40 51.90 5.31 9.64
C ALA A 40 50.39 5.50 9.71
N GLU A 41 49.93 6.77 9.74
CA GLU A 41 48.50 7.09 9.69
C GLU A 41 47.87 6.68 8.36
N ALA A 42 48.51 6.91 7.23
CA ALA A 42 48.06 6.45 5.92
C ALA A 42 48.06 4.92 5.80
N SER A 43 49.00 4.22 6.45
CA SER A 43 49.01 2.74 6.52
C SER A 43 47.89 2.19 7.39
N GLN A 44 47.62 2.81 8.54
CA GLN A 44 46.50 2.44 9.39
C GLN A 44 45.14 2.66 8.68
N ARG A 45 45.01 3.78 7.99
CA ARG A 45 43.79 4.03 7.17
C ARG A 45 43.60 3.03 6.02
N LYS A 46 44.68 2.48 5.50
CA LYS A 46 44.59 1.47 4.42
C LYS A 46 44.28 0.06 4.91
N THR A 47 44.48 -0.25 6.18
CA THR A 47 44.24 -1.56 6.77
C THR A 47 42.95 -1.61 7.57
N LEU A 48 42.43 -0.49 8.02
CA LEU A 48 41.13 -0.42 8.74
C LEU A 48 40.02 0.00 7.78
N ARG A 49 39.00 -0.83 7.63
CA ARG A 49 37.82 -0.58 6.83
C ARG A 49 36.62 -0.48 7.76
N SER A 50 35.72 0.42 7.44
CA SER A 50 34.47 0.57 8.19
C SER A 50 33.31 0.22 7.28
N TYR A 51 32.41 -0.63 7.77
CA TYR A 51 31.16 -1.02 7.13
C TYR A 51 30.01 -0.54 7.99
N SER A 52 28.86 -0.22 7.37
CA SER A 52 27.64 0.00 8.11
C SER A 52 27.22 -1.30 8.78
N GLU A 53 26.78 -1.22 10.03
CA GLU A 53 26.11 -2.28 10.77
C GLU A 53 24.64 -1.90 10.86
N ASN A 54 23.77 -2.61 10.16
CA ASN A 54 22.36 -2.26 10.09
C ASN A 54 21.73 -2.25 11.48
N ALA A 55 20.92 -1.23 11.75
CA ALA A 55 20.06 -1.23 12.94
C ALA A 55 18.84 -2.09 12.70
N SER A 56 18.41 -2.86 13.72
CA SER A 56 17.14 -3.59 13.64
C SER A 56 15.98 -2.61 13.47
N ARG A 57 15.13 -2.84 12.48
CA ARG A 57 13.96 -2.03 12.21
C ARG A 57 12.88 -2.28 13.27
N GLY A 58 12.19 -1.24 13.75
CA GLY A 58 11.10 -1.36 14.70
C GLY A 58 9.95 -2.22 14.14
N GLU A 59 9.23 -2.88 15.03
CA GLU A 59 8.06 -3.69 14.69
C GLU A 59 6.80 -2.84 14.55
N ILE A 60 5.81 -3.36 13.83
CA ILE A 60 4.47 -2.76 13.73
C ILE A 60 3.46 -3.73 14.34
N ALA A 61 2.69 -3.25 15.33
CA ALA A 61 1.64 -4.02 15.96
C ALA A 61 0.28 -3.31 15.84
N ASP A 62 -0.81 -4.06 16.03
CA ASP A 62 -2.15 -3.51 16.12
C ASP A 62 -2.36 -2.77 17.45
N ARG A 63 -3.57 -2.19 17.66
CA ARG A 63 -3.92 -1.47 18.90
C ARG A 63 -3.83 -2.32 20.16
N ASN A 64 -3.97 -3.63 20.04
CA ASN A 64 -3.96 -4.60 21.16
C ASN A 64 -2.56 -5.18 21.38
N GLY A 65 -1.58 -4.84 20.54
CA GLY A 65 -0.21 -5.34 20.59
C GLY A 65 -0.01 -6.67 19.85
N VAL A 66 -0.94 -7.05 18.98
CA VAL A 66 -0.76 -8.18 18.06
C VAL A 66 0.24 -7.81 16.98
N PRO A 67 1.35 -8.55 16.81
CA PRO A 67 2.34 -8.25 15.78
C PRO A 67 1.71 -8.33 14.37
N LEU A 68 1.92 -7.30 13.56
CA LEU A 68 1.51 -7.24 12.16
C LEU A 68 2.71 -7.34 11.23
N VAL A 69 3.81 -6.70 11.61
CA VAL A 69 5.08 -6.76 10.90
C VAL A 69 6.20 -6.86 11.93
N SER A 70 7.00 -7.90 11.83
CA SER A 70 8.11 -8.21 12.72
C SER A 70 9.43 -8.36 11.96
N ASN A 71 10.48 -8.76 12.66
CA ASN A 71 11.76 -9.13 12.05
C ASN A 71 12.11 -10.56 12.47
N SER A 72 12.54 -11.35 11.52
CA SER A 72 13.12 -12.66 11.77
C SER A 72 14.62 -12.65 11.42
N VAL A 73 15.41 -13.32 12.22
CA VAL A 73 16.83 -13.51 11.90
C VAL A 73 16.95 -14.43 10.68
N GLY A 74 17.59 -13.94 9.63
CA GLY A 74 17.76 -14.68 8.39
C GLY A 74 19.17 -14.60 7.83
N PHE A 75 19.42 -15.31 6.73
CA PHE A 75 20.69 -15.29 6.03
C PHE A 75 20.52 -14.51 4.73
N VAL A 76 21.59 -13.75 4.41
CA VAL A 76 21.70 -12.97 3.17
C VAL A 76 22.99 -13.30 2.45
N LEU A 77 22.95 -13.29 1.11
CA LEU A 77 24.16 -13.44 0.28
C LEU A 77 24.63 -12.05 -0.15
N VAL A 78 25.87 -11.74 0.19
CA VAL A 78 26.49 -10.46 -0.09
C VAL A 78 27.75 -10.63 -0.92
N PHE A 79 27.93 -9.78 -1.96
CA PHE A 79 29.17 -9.72 -2.72
C PHE A 79 30.12 -8.71 -2.08
N ASP A 80 31.33 -9.14 -1.75
CA ASP A 80 32.41 -8.29 -1.26
C ASP A 80 33.32 -7.91 -2.42
N TYR A 81 33.43 -6.60 -2.68
CA TYR A 81 34.23 -6.05 -3.78
C TYR A 81 35.69 -6.44 -3.76
N TYR A 82 36.29 -6.66 -2.59
CA TYR A 82 37.71 -6.92 -2.46
C TYR A 82 38.08 -8.36 -2.75
N THR A 83 37.23 -9.29 -2.37
CA THR A 83 37.39 -10.71 -2.62
C THR A 83 36.68 -11.16 -3.91
N TRP A 84 35.90 -10.25 -4.52
CA TRP A 84 35.18 -10.48 -5.77
C TRP A 84 36.12 -10.71 -6.95
N ASP A 85 36.01 -11.87 -7.60
CA ASP A 85 36.81 -12.20 -8.78
C ASP A 85 36.32 -11.45 -10.03
N LYS A 86 36.94 -10.33 -10.33
CA LYS A 86 36.60 -9.49 -11.49
C LYS A 86 36.83 -10.17 -12.85
N GLN A 87 37.58 -11.26 -12.93
CA GLN A 87 37.82 -11.99 -14.16
C GLN A 87 36.75 -13.06 -14.42
N ASN A 88 36.27 -13.72 -13.35
CA ASN A 88 35.30 -14.82 -13.43
C ASN A 88 33.90 -14.46 -12.90
N GLN A 89 33.61 -13.17 -12.71
CA GLN A 89 32.39 -12.70 -12.05
C GLN A 89 31.10 -13.22 -12.72
N ASN A 90 31.07 -13.35 -14.03
CA ASN A 90 29.90 -13.88 -14.74
C ASN A 90 29.66 -15.37 -14.45
N SER A 91 30.72 -16.15 -14.25
CA SER A 91 30.62 -17.56 -13.87
C SER A 91 30.12 -17.73 -12.44
N VAL A 92 30.59 -16.89 -11.49
CA VAL A 92 30.11 -16.88 -10.11
C VAL A 92 28.62 -16.54 -10.05
N ILE A 93 28.17 -15.54 -10.82
CA ILE A 93 26.76 -15.17 -10.91
C ILE A 93 25.91 -16.35 -11.43
N LEU A 94 26.37 -17.04 -12.48
CA LEU A 94 25.64 -18.18 -13.03
C LEU A 94 25.55 -19.34 -12.04
N GLU A 95 26.64 -19.65 -11.34
CA GLU A 95 26.64 -20.71 -10.32
C GLU A 95 25.67 -20.38 -9.18
N LEU A 96 25.69 -19.15 -8.65
CA LEU A 96 24.77 -18.72 -7.60
C LEU A 96 23.32 -18.72 -8.06
N THR A 97 23.05 -18.22 -9.27
CA THR A 97 21.66 -18.19 -9.78
C THR A 97 21.13 -19.60 -10.04
N ASP A 98 22.01 -20.56 -10.36
CA ASP A 98 21.61 -21.98 -10.48
C ASP A 98 21.32 -22.58 -9.09
N ILE A 99 22.09 -22.24 -8.06
CA ILE A 99 21.80 -22.63 -6.67
C ILE A 99 20.44 -22.06 -6.22
N MET A 100 20.21 -20.75 -6.41
CA MET A 100 18.93 -20.11 -6.05
C MET A 100 17.74 -20.77 -6.75
N ARG A 101 17.88 -21.05 -8.04
CA ARG A 101 16.82 -21.72 -8.82
C ARG A 101 16.52 -23.13 -8.31
N GLN A 102 17.55 -23.89 -7.94
CA GLN A 102 17.37 -25.25 -7.37
C GLN A 102 16.68 -25.20 -6.01
N ALA A 103 16.98 -24.17 -5.22
CA ALA A 103 16.35 -23.93 -3.92
C ALA A 103 14.94 -23.31 -4.04
N GLY A 104 14.55 -22.81 -5.22
CA GLY A 104 13.29 -22.08 -5.40
C GLY A 104 13.30 -20.70 -4.77
N LEU A 105 14.49 -20.12 -4.56
CA LEU A 105 14.70 -18.80 -3.96
C LEU A 105 14.90 -17.73 -5.04
N GLU A 106 14.45 -16.51 -4.73
CA GLU A 106 14.63 -15.34 -5.60
C GLU A 106 15.98 -14.63 -5.32
N TYR A 107 16.45 -13.88 -6.30
CA TYR A 107 17.60 -13.01 -6.20
C TYR A 107 17.28 -11.66 -6.86
N TYR A 108 18.01 -10.61 -6.53
CA TYR A 108 17.73 -9.27 -7.05
C TYR A 108 18.13 -9.13 -8.53
N ASP A 109 17.11 -8.92 -9.38
CA ASP A 109 17.22 -8.59 -10.80
C ASP A 109 16.11 -7.60 -11.17
N SER A 110 16.43 -6.33 -11.24
CA SER A 110 15.47 -5.26 -11.58
C SER A 110 15.59 -4.77 -13.03
N LEU A 111 16.32 -5.48 -13.91
CA LEU A 111 16.41 -5.11 -15.31
C LEU A 111 15.02 -5.29 -15.97
N PRO A 112 14.37 -4.19 -16.42
CA PRO A 112 13.00 -4.27 -16.95
C PRO A 112 12.96 -4.79 -18.38
N LEU A 113 13.41 -6.03 -18.55
CA LEU A 113 13.47 -6.76 -19.80
C LEU A 113 12.97 -8.19 -19.59
N THR A 114 12.14 -8.70 -20.48
CA THR A 114 11.62 -10.07 -20.38
C THR A 114 12.75 -11.10 -20.21
N GLU A 115 12.47 -12.21 -19.52
CA GLU A 115 13.49 -13.25 -19.23
C GLU A 115 13.89 -14.06 -20.47
N SER A 116 13.09 -14.06 -21.51
CA SER A 116 13.30 -14.85 -22.73
C SER A 116 12.98 -14.08 -24.00
N ALA A 117 13.58 -14.47 -25.09
CA ALA A 117 13.27 -13.92 -26.41
C ALA A 117 11.87 -14.38 -26.91
N PRO A 118 11.13 -13.54 -27.65
CA PRO A 118 11.53 -12.20 -28.07
C PRO A 118 11.55 -11.23 -26.89
N PHE A 119 12.64 -10.44 -26.78
CA PHE A 119 12.75 -9.48 -25.72
C PHE A 119 11.77 -8.32 -25.87
N ALA A 120 11.16 -7.93 -24.76
CA ALA A 120 10.29 -6.78 -24.64
C ALA A 120 10.55 -6.07 -23.31
N TYR A 121 10.29 -4.77 -23.26
CA TYR A 121 10.32 -4.05 -22.01
C TYR A 121 9.12 -4.42 -21.13
N THR A 122 9.37 -4.55 -19.82
CA THR A 122 8.33 -4.94 -18.84
C THR A 122 7.74 -3.76 -18.06
N TYR A 123 8.19 -2.53 -18.34
CA TYR A 123 7.67 -1.32 -17.68
C TYR A 123 6.44 -0.73 -18.40
N ALA A 124 5.57 -0.08 -17.64
CA ALA A 124 4.36 0.57 -18.16
C ALA A 124 4.63 1.95 -18.78
N SER A 125 5.69 2.66 -18.32
CA SER A 125 6.05 4.01 -18.79
C SER A 125 7.56 4.16 -18.86
N ALA A 126 8.06 4.78 -19.93
CA ALA A 126 9.46 5.13 -20.08
C ALA A 126 9.90 6.35 -19.25
N GLU A 127 8.93 7.13 -18.75
CA GLU A 127 9.20 8.39 -18.02
C GLU A 127 9.24 8.21 -16.50
N SER A 128 8.74 7.10 -15.97
CA SER A 128 8.63 6.85 -14.54
C SER A 128 8.90 5.40 -14.17
N GLY A 129 9.13 5.14 -12.90
CA GLY A 129 9.38 3.81 -12.37
C GLY A 129 10.61 3.14 -13.02
N ASP A 130 10.52 1.83 -13.28
CA ASP A 130 11.62 1.05 -13.87
C ASP A 130 12.03 1.54 -15.26
N GLY A 131 11.08 2.01 -16.06
CA GLY A 131 11.36 2.60 -17.35
C GLY A 131 12.18 3.87 -17.24
N GLY A 132 11.80 4.81 -16.37
CA GLY A 132 12.54 6.04 -16.13
C GLY A 132 13.95 5.78 -15.59
N ARG A 133 14.11 4.78 -14.74
CA ARG A 133 15.42 4.33 -14.23
C ARG A 133 16.30 3.77 -15.32
N LEU A 134 15.75 2.91 -16.17
CA LEU A 134 16.47 2.35 -17.32
C LEU A 134 16.91 3.44 -18.28
N TYR A 135 16.04 4.40 -18.59
CA TYR A 135 16.39 5.52 -19.48
C TYR A 135 17.53 6.38 -18.92
N LYS A 136 17.53 6.68 -17.64
CA LYS A 136 18.64 7.39 -16.96
C LYS A 136 19.94 6.59 -17.04
N PHE A 137 19.86 5.27 -16.80
CA PHE A 137 21.02 4.38 -16.93
C PHE A 137 21.57 4.38 -18.37
N ILE A 138 20.73 4.29 -19.38
CA ILE A 138 21.12 4.35 -20.80
C ILE A 138 21.76 5.70 -21.13
N ALA A 139 21.20 6.80 -20.64
CA ALA A 139 21.72 8.15 -20.88
C ALA A 139 23.13 8.39 -20.28
N GLN A 140 23.50 7.64 -19.26
CA GLN A 140 24.85 7.67 -18.69
C GLN A 140 25.88 6.89 -19.50
N GLN A 141 25.43 6.01 -20.42
CA GLN A 141 26.31 5.22 -21.25
C GLN A 141 26.80 6.02 -22.45
N LYS A 142 28.11 6.16 -22.55
CA LYS A 142 28.74 6.86 -23.69
C LYS A 142 28.57 6.01 -24.95
N ASP A 143 28.19 6.60 -26.05
CA ASP A 143 28.08 5.95 -27.36
C ASP A 143 26.90 4.97 -27.51
N TRP A 144 25.94 4.89 -26.56
CA TRP A 144 24.71 4.13 -26.73
C TRP A 144 23.61 4.94 -27.41
N PRO A 145 22.72 4.30 -28.20
CA PRO A 145 21.47 4.92 -28.64
C PRO A 145 20.66 5.40 -27.44
N GLN A 146 19.99 6.52 -27.56
CA GLN A 146 19.14 7.04 -26.47
C GLN A 146 17.91 6.16 -26.19
N GLU A 147 17.39 5.53 -27.23
CA GLU A 147 16.20 4.68 -27.18
C GLU A 147 16.46 3.37 -27.95
N PRO A 148 17.28 2.46 -27.41
CA PRO A 148 17.44 1.16 -28.02
C PRO A 148 16.13 0.36 -27.92
N ASP A 149 15.83 -0.47 -28.89
CA ASP A 149 14.81 -1.49 -28.69
C ASP A 149 15.30 -2.58 -27.70
N ALA A 150 14.38 -3.39 -27.21
CA ALA A 150 14.68 -4.37 -26.17
C ALA A 150 15.75 -5.41 -26.59
N ALA A 151 15.81 -5.78 -27.86
CA ALA A 151 16.82 -6.69 -28.39
C ALA A 151 18.19 -6.01 -28.51
N ALA A 152 18.23 -4.78 -29.01
CA ALA A 152 19.44 -3.98 -29.06
C ALA A 152 20.00 -3.70 -27.65
N LEU A 153 19.15 -3.41 -26.67
CA LEU A 153 19.58 -3.23 -25.28
C LEU A 153 20.21 -4.51 -24.71
N PHE A 154 19.61 -5.68 -24.97
CA PHE A 154 20.17 -6.97 -24.56
C PHE A 154 21.59 -7.15 -25.11
N ASP A 155 21.81 -6.88 -26.40
CA ASP A 155 23.11 -7.03 -27.04
C ASP A 155 24.13 -6.03 -26.48
N LEU A 156 23.73 -4.76 -26.27
CA LEU A 156 24.58 -3.72 -25.67
C LEU A 156 25.01 -4.08 -24.25
N LEU A 157 24.11 -4.63 -23.43
CA LEU A 157 24.43 -5.08 -22.07
C LEU A 157 25.35 -6.31 -22.10
N CYS A 158 25.15 -7.25 -23.02
CA CYS A 158 26.05 -8.38 -23.19
C CYS A 158 27.47 -7.94 -23.55
N GLU A 159 27.64 -6.96 -24.45
CA GLU A 159 28.93 -6.38 -24.82
C GLU A 159 29.57 -5.65 -23.63
N LYS A 160 28.81 -4.76 -22.96
CA LYS A 160 29.27 -4.00 -21.80
C LYS A 160 29.81 -4.91 -20.70
N TYR A 161 29.07 -5.95 -20.35
CA TYR A 161 29.43 -6.88 -19.27
C TYR A 161 30.30 -8.05 -19.72
N LYS A 162 30.72 -8.06 -20.99
CA LYS A 162 31.61 -9.09 -21.56
C LYS A 162 31.06 -10.50 -21.35
N VAL A 163 29.77 -10.69 -21.64
CA VAL A 163 29.11 -11.96 -21.47
C VAL A 163 29.58 -12.93 -22.55
N ASP A 164 29.93 -14.17 -22.19
CA ASP A 164 30.41 -15.20 -23.12
C ASP A 164 29.37 -15.48 -24.21
N GLU A 165 29.80 -15.48 -25.48
CA GLU A 165 28.95 -15.77 -26.61
C GLU A 165 28.41 -17.21 -26.60
N GLY A 166 29.12 -18.15 -26.01
CA GLY A 166 28.73 -19.56 -25.90
C GLY A 166 27.57 -19.84 -24.94
N LEU A 167 27.18 -18.88 -24.10
CA LEU A 167 26.07 -19.03 -23.16
C LEU A 167 24.71 -19.02 -23.87
N SER A 168 23.76 -19.76 -23.31
CA SER A 168 22.36 -19.68 -23.76
C SER A 168 21.77 -18.30 -23.52
N VAL A 169 20.74 -17.93 -24.30
CA VAL A 169 20.05 -16.65 -24.20
C VAL A 169 19.56 -16.39 -22.75
N ARG A 170 19.03 -17.40 -22.10
CA ARG A 170 18.60 -17.30 -20.68
C ARG A 170 19.75 -16.98 -19.73
N GLN A 171 20.88 -17.71 -19.88
CA GLN A 171 22.07 -17.44 -19.05
C GLN A 171 22.61 -16.03 -19.28
N LYS A 172 22.66 -15.57 -20.55
CA LYS A 172 23.05 -14.20 -20.86
C LYS A 172 22.13 -13.19 -20.17
N ARG A 173 20.78 -13.38 -20.25
CA ARG A 173 19.80 -12.51 -19.60
C ARG A 173 19.98 -12.47 -18.07
N THR A 174 20.23 -13.63 -17.45
CA THR A 174 20.54 -13.74 -16.01
C THR A 174 21.77 -12.90 -15.65
N VAL A 175 22.87 -13.07 -16.36
CA VAL A 175 24.11 -12.34 -16.06
C VAL A 175 23.93 -10.83 -16.22
N ILE A 176 23.31 -10.38 -17.33
CA ILE A 176 23.11 -8.93 -17.54
C ILE A 176 22.17 -8.32 -16.52
N GLY A 177 21.16 -9.07 -16.04
CA GLY A 177 20.24 -8.62 -15.01
C GLY A 177 20.94 -8.36 -13.67
N VAL A 178 21.68 -9.35 -13.17
CA VAL A 178 22.46 -9.20 -11.93
C VAL A 178 23.53 -8.11 -12.06
N ARG A 179 24.25 -8.05 -13.20
CA ARG A 179 25.27 -7.02 -13.42
C ARG A 179 24.70 -5.61 -13.51
N TYR A 180 23.53 -5.45 -14.14
CA TYR A 180 22.78 -4.21 -14.15
C TYR A 180 22.42 -3.78 -12.72
N GLU A 181 21.88 -4.70 -11.93
CA GLU A 181 21.52 -4.44 -10.54
C GLU A 181 22.71 -4.07 -9.67
N MET A 182 23.84 -4.77 -9.80
CA MET A 182 25.10 -4.42 -9.11
C MET A 182 25.55 -3.00 -9.44
N GLU A 183 25.49 -2.60 -10.72
CA GLU A 183 25.90 -1.24 -11.14
C GLU A 183 24.90 -0.20 -10.65
N ARG A 184 23.61 -0.50 -10.69
CA ARG A 184 22.54 0.38 -10.21
C ARG A 184 22.67 0.69 -8.71
N ARG A 185 23.13 -0.28 -7.92
CA ARG A 185 23.35 -0.16 -6.48
C ARG A 185 24.74 0.29 -6.10
N ASP A 186 25.53 0.78 -7.05
CA ASP A 186 26.89 1.29 -6.83
C ASP A 186 27.83 0.29 -6.13
N PHE A 187 27.77 -0.99 -6.57
CA PHE A 187 28.66 -2.03 -6.04
C PHE A 187 30.12 -1.60 -6.16
N SER A 188 30.72 -1.31 -5.03
CA SER A 188 32.06 -0.74 -4.94
C SER A 188 32.79 -1.20 -3.67
N SER A 189 34.00 -0.67 -3.48
CA SER A 189 34.77 -0.96 -2.26
C SER A 189 34.11 -0.43 -0.96
N TYR A 190 33.10 0.40 -1.06
CA TYR A 190 32.39 1.01 0.06
C TYR A 190 30.96 0.50 0.20
N THR A 191 30.42 -0.07 -0.86
CA THR A 191 29.03 -0.53 -0.94
C THR A 191 29.02 -2.00 -1.33
N PRO A 192 28.92 -2.95 -0.38
CA PRO A 192 28.65 -4.35 -0.66
C PRO A 192 27.36 -4.51 -1.44
N TYR A 193 27.21 -5.59 -2.20
CA TYR A 193 25.98 -5.86 -2.95
C TYR A 193 25.27 -7.06 -2.36
N THR A 194 24.07 -6.83 -1.82
CA THR A 194 23.18 -7.92 -1.40
C THR A 194 22.56 -8.57 -2.62
N PHE A 195 22.91 -9.83 -2.88
CA PHE A 195 22.45 -10.61 -4.02
C PHE A 195 21.10 -11.26 -3.77
N ALA A 196 20.90 -11.85 -2.58
CA ALA A 196 19.66 -12.52 -2.17
C ALA A 196 19.48 -12.44 -0.65
N THR A 197 18.23 -12.48 -0.21
CA THR A 197 17.84 -12.46 1.20
C THR A 197 16.92 -13.64 1.52
N GLY A 198 16.76 -13.97 2.81
CA GLY A 198 15.82 -15.02 3.24
C GLY A 198 16.26 -16.45 2.89
N LEU A 199 17.56 -16.72 2.88
CA LEU A 199 18.07 -18.05 2.59
C LEU A 199 17.73 -19.03 3.71
N ASP A 200 17.34 -20.23 3.32
CA ASP A 200 17.21 -21.35 4.23
C ASP A 200 18.58 -21.98 4.57
N ILE A 201 18.61 -22.77 5.65
CA ILE A 201 19.85 -23.39 6.15
C ILE A 201 20.45 -24.37 5.15
N ASP A 202 19.66 -25.00 4.29
CA ASP A 202 20.12 -25.94 3.28
C ASP A 202 20.86 -25.21 2.16
N THR A 203 20.32 -24.07 1.71
CA THR A 203 20.96 -23.20 0.73
C THR A 203 22.24 -22.57 1.29
N VAL A 204 22.21 -22.11 2.54
CA VAL A 204 23.39 -21.62 3.26
C VAL A 204 24.50 -22.67 3.27
N SER A 205 24.15 -23.91 3.62
CA SER A 205 25.11 -25.04 3.66
C SER A 205 25.70 -25.32 2.28
N LEU A 206 24.85 -25.32 1.23
CA LEU A 206 25.29 -25.56 -0.14
C LEU A 206 26.26 -24.47 -0.65
N VAL A 207 25.96 -23.20 -0.37
CA VAL A 207 26.85 -22.08 -0.71
C VAL A 207 28.17 -22.17 0.07
N ALA A 208 28.12 -22.48 1.36
CA ALA A 208 29.30 -22.65 2.20
C ALA A 208 30.20 -23.79 1.74
N GLU A 209 29.64 -24.91 1.32
CA GLU A 209 30.39 -26.03 0.74
C GLU A 209 31.12 -25.66 -0.55
N ARG A 210 30.52 -24.76 -1.36
CA ARG A 210 31.11 -24.30 -2.62
C ARG A 210 31.85 -22.98 -2.50
N SER A 211 32.16 -22.51 -1.31
CA SER A 211 32.80 -21.21 -1.09
C SER A 211 34.11 -21.03 -1.85
N SER A 212 34.88 -22.11 -2.11
CA SER A 212 36.11 -22.08 -2.92
C SER A 212 35.84 -21.79 -4.41
N GLU A 213 34.64 -22.09 -4.92
CA GLU A 213 34.20 -21.87 -6.30
C GLU A 213 33.48 -20.51 -6.45
N LEU A 214 33.13 -19.87 -5.33
CA LEU A 214 32.36 -18.65 -5.22
C LEU A 214 33.16 -17.50 -4.57
N PRO A 215 34.32 -17.10 -5.15
CA PRO A 215 35.15 -16.05 -4.58
C PRO A 215 34.39 -14.72 -4.51
N GLY A 216 34.43 -14.09 -3.33
CA GLY A 216 33.76 -12.82 -3.10
C GLY A 216 32.29 -12.92 -2.69
N VAL A 217 31.79 -14.12 -2.48
CA VAL A 217 30.43 -14.35 -1.95
C VAL A 217 30.53 -14.64 -0.46
N ASN A 218 29.85 -13.86 0.34
CA ASN A 218 29.74 -14.01 1.79
C ASN A 218 28.30 -14.30 2.20
N ILE A 219 28.15 -15.11 3.24
CA ILE A 219 26.89 -15.33 3.93
C ILE A 219 26.93 -14.46 5.17
N GLU A 220 25.97 -13.55 5.30
CA GLU A 220 25.80 -12.70 6.48
C GLU A 220 24.45 -12.99 7.15
N VAL A 221 24.35 -12.64 8.42
CA VAL A 221 23.09 -12.71 9.17
C VAL A 221 22.53 -11.29 9.20
N ASP A 222 21.27 -11.16 8.83
CA ASP A 222 20.57 -9.88 8.82
C ASP A 222 19.11 -10.07 9.26
N ASP A 223 18.46 -8.99 9.65
CA ASP A 223 17.04 -8.98 9.97
C ASP A 223 16.21 -9.01 8.69
N ILE A 224 15.39 -10.06 8.54
CA ILE A 224 14.45 -10.21 7.43
C ILE A 224 13.08 -9.73 7.88
N ARG A 225 12.54 -8.72 7.19
CA ARG A 225 11.21 -8.19 7.46
C ARG A 225 10.14 -9.22 7.17
N GLN A 226 9.28 -9.50 8.16
CA GLN A 226 8.24 -10.51 8.09
C GLN A 226 6.86 -9.88 8.29
N TYR A 227 5.93 -10.16 7.37
CA TYR A 227 4.54 -9.77 7.47
C TYR A 227 3.75 -10.91 8.11
N GLU A 228 3.29 -10.71 9.35
CA GLU A 228 2.59 -11.72 10.15
C GLU A 228 1.14 -11.91 9.70
N THR A 229 0.67 -11.09 8.78
CA THR A 229 -0.69 -11.11 8.25
C THR A 229 -0.72 -10.77 6.76
N THR A 230 -1.67 -11.36 6.04
CA THR A 230 -2.00 -10.98 4.65
C THR A 230 -3.08 -9.90 4.58
N TYR A 231 -3.68 -9.55 5.72
CA TYR A 231 -4.65 -8.47 5.85
C TYR A 231 -3.97 -7.11 6.05
N ALA A 232 -4.74 -6.04 5.90
CA ALA A 232 -4.27 -4.67 6.05
C ALA A 232 -3.13 -4.26 5.08
N ALA A 233 -2.98 -4.93 3.94
CA ALA A 233 -1.89 -4.70 2.99
C ALA A 233 -1.78 -3.22 2.56
N HIS A 234 -2.90 -2.54 2.28
CA HIS A 234 -2.92 -1.13 1.92
C HIS A 234 -2.56 -0.17 3.07
N ILE A 235 -2.66 -0.64 4.33
CA ILE A 235 -2.28 0.11 5.51
C ILE A 235 -0.80 -0.12 5.82
N LEU A 236 -0.39 -1.39 5.94
CA LEU A 236 0.96 -1.75 6.32
C LEU A 236 1.98 -1.30 5.26
N GLY A 237 1.69 -1.55 4.00
CA GLY A 237 2.62 -1.28 2.92
C GLY A 237 3.75 -2.29 2.89
N ARG A 238 4.90 -1.89 2.36
CA ARG A 238 6.09 -2.74 2.21
C ARG A 238 7.39 -1.95 2.28
N ILE A 239 8.47 -2.66 2.58
CA ILE A 239 9.83 -2.16 2.40
C ILE A 239 10.36 -2.52 1.00
N GLY A 240 11.41 -1.86 0.58
CA GLY A 240 12.11 -2.14 -0.66
C GLY A 240 13.44 -1.43 -0.76
N ALA A 241 14.28 -1.84 -1.71
CA ALA A 241 15.58 -1.25 -1.92
C ALA A 241 15.47 0.24 -2.26
N LEU A 242 16.44 1.02 -1.78
CA LEU A 242 16.55 2.44 -2.07
C LEU A 242 16.80 2.65 -3.56
N ASP A 243 16.09 3.60 -4.14
CA ASP A 243 16.33 4.02 -5.53
C ASP A 243 17.38 5.14 -5.60
N PRO A 244 18.10 5.32 -6.72
CA PRO A 244 19.09 6.38 -6.84
C PRO A 244 18.53 7.79 -6.60
N GLU A 245 17.28 8.03 -6.96
CA GLU A 245 16.57 9.29 -6.71
C GLU A 245 16.30 9.50 -5.22
N GLU A 246 15.76 8.49 -4.56
CA GLU A 246 15.55 8.50 -3.10
C GLU A 246 16.86 8.63 -2.34
N TYR A 247 17.90 7.92 -2.79
CA TYR A 247 19.24 8.05 -2.22
C TYR A 247 19.81 9.48 -2.35
N ALA A 248 19.61 10.13 -3.51
CA ALA A 248 20.06 11.50 -3.70
C ALA A 248 19.43 12.49 -2.71
N GLU A 249 18.20 12.21 -2.28
CA GLU A 249 17.46 12.98 -1.27
C GLU A 249 17.88 12.61 0.16
N LEU A 250 18.14 11.32 0.43
CA LEU A 250 18.29 10.77 1.79
C LEU A 250 19.75 10.53 2.24
N LYS A 251 20.73 10.63 1.33
CA LYS A 251 22.16 10.37 1.65
C LYS A 251 22.69 11.22 2.80
N ASP A 252 22.20 12.45 2.92
CA ASP A 252 22.62 13.38 3.99
C ASP A 252 21.96 13.04 5.34
N GLU A 253 20.96 12.15 5.33
CA GLU A 253 20.28 11.59 6.51
C GLU A 253 20.91 10.25 6.97
N GLY A 254 22.02 9.86 6.34
CA GLY A 254 22.79 8.67 6.74
C GLY A 254 22.34 7.37 6.06
N TYR A 255 21.61 7.44 4.95
CA TYR A 255 21.28 6.26 4.14
C TYR A 255 22.45 5.86 3.25
N ALA A 256 22.65 4.56 3.11
CA ALA A 256 23.53 3.97 2.11
C ALA A 256 22.71 3.50 0.89
N MET A 257 23.34 3.40 -0.28
CA MET A 257 22.64 3.03 -1.53
C MET A 257 22.05 1.61 -1.51
N ASN A 258 22.57 0.74 -0.66
CA ASN A 258 22.08 -0.63 -0.48
C ASN A 258 21.06 -0.79 0.65
N ASP A 259 20.67 0.31 1.31
CA ASP A 259 19.63 0.24 2.35
C ASP A 259 18.26 -0.10 1.76
N THR A 260 17.39 -0.58 2.62
CA THR A 260 15.95 -0.72 2.37
C THR A 260 15.18 0.36 3.10
N ILE A 261 14.10 0.86 2.46
CA ILE A 261 13.20 1.85 3.05
C ILE A 261 11.75 1.42 2.94
N GLY A 262 10.88 2.03 3.70
CA GLY A 262 9.44 1.94 3.50
C GLY A 262 9.03 2.57 2.16
N LYS A 263 8.43 1.79 1.25
CA LYS A 263 8.02 2.24 -0.08
C LYS A 263 6.60 2.80 -0.12
N ASP A 264 5.73 2.23 0.67
CA ASP A 264 4.32 2.60 0.77
C ASP A 264 3.75 2.29 2.16
N GLY A 265 2.50 2.63 2.39
CA GLY A 265 1.80 2.35 3.65
C GLY A 265 2.44 2.98 4.88
N MET A 266 2.22 2.33 6.03
CA MET A 266 2.79 2.75 7.32
C MET A 266 4.30 2.47 7.40
N GLU A 267 4.82 1.50 6.65
CA GLU A 267 6.26 1.30 6.52
C GLU A 267 6.94 2.59 6.03
N ARG A 268 6.34 3.28 5.05
CA ARG A 268 6.85 4.57 4.56
C ARG A 268 6.53 5.72 5.49
N ALA A 269 5.30 5.78 5.99
CA ALA A 269 4.84 6.89 6.82
C ALA A 269 5.62 7.00 8.14
N LEU A 270 6.05 5.85 8.68
CA LEU A 270 6.78 5.75 9.94
C LEU A 270 8.28 5.49 9.76
N GLU A 271 8.82 5.62 8.56
CA GLU A 271 10.23 5.33 8.25
C GLU A 271 11.20 5.95 9.26
N SER A 272 11.01 7.22 9.60
CA SER A 272 11.88 7.94 10.54
C SER A 272 11.87 7.40 11.97
N TYR A 273 10.85 6.60 12.34
CA TYR A 273 10.76 5.95 13.63
C TYR A 273 11.22 4.50 13.57
N LEU A 274 10.86 3.81 12.49
CA LEU A 274 11.10 2.38 12.33
C LEU A 274 12.56 2.04 11.99
N ARG A 275 13.27 2.88 11.21
CA ARG A 275 14.61 2.56 10.68
C ARG A 275 15.68 2.40 11.77
N GLY A 276 15.67 3.21 12.81
CA GLY A 276 16.78 3.29 13.76
C GLY A 276 18.00 4.04 13.22
N ILE A 277 19.15 3.83 13.83
CA ILE A 277 20.43 4.48 13.47
C ILE A 277 21.50 3.42 13.37
N ASP A 278 22.08 3.25 12.20
CA ASP A 278 23.08 2.25 11.93
C ASP A 278 24.36 2.45 12.77
N GLY A 279 24.97 1.32 13.11
CA GLY A 279 26.27 1.22 13.74
C GLY A 279 27.39 1.26 12.72
N VAL A 280 28.62 1.03 13.20
CA VAL A 280 29.81 0.94 12.37
C VAL A 280 30.62 -0.27 12.82
N ARG A 281 30.83 -1.21 11.92
CA ARG A 281 31.75 -2.35 12.08
C ARG A 281 33.07 -2.00 11.43
N SER A 282 34.15 -2.12 12.17
CA SER A 282 35.50 -1.92 11.67
C SER A 282 36.19 -3.26 11.45
N VAL A 283 36.73 -3.45 10.26
CA VAL A 283 37.42 -4.65 9.82
C VAL A 283 38.88 -4.32 9.52
N GLU A 284 39.82 -4.95 10.21
CA GLU A 284 41.25 -4.83 9.96
C GLU A 284 41.69 -5.94 9.02
N THR A 285 42.31 -5.55 7.89
CA THR A 285 42.83 -6.52 6.90
C THR A 285 44.32 -6.34 6.70
N ASN A 286 44.99 -7.45 6.33
CA ASN A 286 46.38 -7.38 5.87
C ASN A 286 46.48 -6.86 4.42
N VAL A 287 47.67 -6.77 3.87
CA VAL A 287 47.93 -6.29 2.50
C VAL A 287 47.34 -7.24 1.43
N ASP A 288 47.08 -8.47 1.78
CA ASP A 288 46.46 -9.49 0.90
C ASP A 288 44.94 -9.52 1.02
N GLY A 289 44.32 -8.65 1.84
CA GLY A 289 42.90 -8.56 2.04
C GLY A 289 42.31 -9.56 3.06
N VAL A 290 43.18 -10.35 3.75
CA VAL A 290 42.74 -11.29 4.78
C VAL A 290 42.33 -10.55 6.04
N ILE A 291 41.15 -10.85 6.58
CA ILE A 291 40.63 -10.27 7.82
C ILE A 291 41.47 -10.71 8.99
N LEU A 292 42.06 -9.75 9.69
CA LEU A 292 42.88 -9.95 10.91
C LEU A 292 42.04 -9.81 12.18
N SER A 293 41.16 -8.81 12.23
CA SER A 293 40.20 -8.61 13.30
C SER A 293 38.98 -7.86 12.80
N GLN A 294 37.85 -8.04 13.51
CA GLN A 294 36.66 -7.23 13.31
C GLN A 294 36.03 -6.88 14.66
N PHE A 295 35.53 -5.67 14.78
CA PHE A 295 34.83 -5.22 15.99
C PHE A 295 33.82 -4.12 15.65
N VAL A 296 32.76 -4.04 16.42
CA VAL A 296 31.78 -2.95 16.31
C VAL A 296 32.36 -1.73 16.97
N SER A 297 32.61 -0.67 16.18
CA SER A 297 33.17 0.58 16.67
C SER A 297 32.11 1.59 17.12
N LYS A 298 30.88 1.45 16.60
CA LYS A 298 29.66 2.14 17.04
C LYS A 298 28.52 1.16 17.01
N GLU A 299 27.89 0.93 18.16
CA GLU A 299 26.72 0.05 18.26
C GLU A 299 25.54 0.65 17.47
N PRO A 300 24.78 -0.17 16.71
CA PRO A 300 23.54 0.28 16.08
C PRO A 300 22.47 0.58 17.16
N GLN A 301 21.59 1.53 16.86
CA GLN A 301 20.46 1.87 17.69
C GLN A 301 19.19 1.43 16.97
N PRO A 302 18.49 0.40 17.45
CA PRO A 302 17.24 -0.09 16.84
C PRO A 302 16.18 0.99 16.76
N GLY A 303 15.28 0.86 15.77
CA GLY A 303 14.13 1.74 15.63
C GLY A 303 13.07 1.52 16.71
N ASP A 304 12.15 2.48 16.82
CA ASP A 304 11.00 2.38 17.69
C ASP A 304 9.96 1.39 17.16
N ASN A 305 9.36 0.60 18.04
CA ASN A 305 8.19 -0.19 17.71
C ASN A 305 6.95 0.71 17.68
N CYS A 306 6.10 0.52 16.67
CA CYS A 306 4.93 1.33 16.44
C CYS A 306 3.65 0.51 16.65
N ARG A 307 2.74 0.97 17.49
CA ARG A 307 1.38 0.44 17.59
C ARG A 307 0.43 1.29 16.76
N LEU A 308 -0.33 0.64 15.90
CA LEU A 308 -1.36 1.29 15.11
C LEU A 308 -2.69 1.38 15.85
N THR A 309 -3.60 2.18 15.32
CA THR A 309 -4.97 2.30 15.83
C THR A 309 -5.88 1.17 15.35
N ILE A 310 -5.48 0.45 14.28
CA ILE A 310 -6.29 -0.65 13.74
C ILE A 310 -6.39 -1.81 14.72
N ASP A 311 -7.54 -2.47 14.70
CA ASP A 311 -7.78 -3.75 15.33
C ASP A 311 -7.75 -4.81 14.24
N ILE A 312 -6.80 -5.75 14.28
CA ILE A 312 -6.60 -6.71 13.19
C ILE A 312 -7.80 -7.64 13.01
N GLU A 313 -8.48 -8.02 14.07
CA GLU A 313 -9.68 -8.86 13.96
C GLU A 313 -10.82 -8.11 13.27
N LEU A 314 -11.01 -6.83 13.61
CA LEU A 314 -11.99 -5.97 12.95
C LEU A 314 -11.63 -5.73 11.47
N GLN A 315 -10.33 -5.54 11.18
CA GLN A 315 -9.81 -5.41 9.81
C GLN A 315 -10.11 -6.65 8.97
N MET A 316 -9.84 -7.84 9.50
CA MET A 316 -10.13 -9.12 8.85
C MET A 316 -11.63 -9.25 8.52
N VAL A 317 -12.50 -8.88 9.45
CA VAL A 317 -13.95 -8.89 9.23
C VAL A 317 -14.34 -7.88 8.14
N ALA A 318 -13.77 -6.68 8.17
CA ALA A 318 -14.06 -5.64 7.18
C ALA A 318 -13.68 -6.05 5.76
N GLU A 319 -12.47 -6.61 5.58
CA GLU A 319 -11.97 -7.09 4.28
C GLU A 319 -12.81 -8.26 3.75
N ASN A 320 -13.05 -9.27 4.59
CA ASN A 320 -13.82 -10.45 4.21
C ASN A 320 -15.28 -10.09 3.88
N ALA A 321 -15.93 -9.28 4.71
CA ALA A 321 -17.31 -8.88 4.48
C ALA A 321 -17.46 -8.03 3.21
N LEU A 322 -16.49 -7.15 2.91
CA LEU A 322 -16.47 -6.37 1.69
C LEU A 322 -16.31 -7.28 0.46
N ARG A 323 -15.31 -8.17 0.47
CA ARG A 323 -15.09 -9.15 -0.60
C ARG A 323 -16.35 -9.98 -0.85
N ASP A 324 -16.86 -10.61 0.19
CA ASP A 324 -18.00 -11.51 0.09
C ASP A 324 -19.26 -10.81 -0.40
N THR A 325 -19.46 -9.54 -0.01
CA THR A 325 -20.56 -8.70 -0.51
C THR A 325 -20.41 -8.41 -2.00
N ILE A 326 -19.22 -7.99 -2.46
CA ILE A 326 -18.96 -7.70 -3.87
C ILE A 326 -19.13 -8.98 -4.72
N GLU A 327 -18.51 -10.09 -4.31
CA GLU A 327 -18.60 -11.36 -5.02
C GLU A 327 -20.04 -11.92 -5.05
N ASN A 328 -20.78 -11.78 -3.96
CA ASN A 328 -22.19 -12.15 -3.94
C ASN A 328 -23.03 -11.30 -4.91
N LEU A 329 -22.73 -10.01 -5.02
CA LEU A 329 -23.42 -9.14 -6.00
C LEU A 329 -23.10 -9.57 -7.44
N LYS A 330 -21.83 -9.81 -7.77
CA LYS A 330 -21.42 -10.32 -9.09
C LYS A 330 -22.16 -11.60 -9.45
N ALA A 331 -22.29 -12.51 -8.51
CA ALA A 331 -22.93 -13.82 -8.72
C ALA A 331 -24.47 -13.75 -8.81
N ASN A 332 -25.13 -12.98 -7.96
CA ASN A 332 -26.56 -13.11 -7.68
C ASN A 332 -27.41 -11.88 -7.97
N ALA A 333 -26.81 -10.67 -8.13
CA ALA A 333 -27.59 -9.47 -8.38
C ALA A 333 -28.19 -9.44 -9.79
N LYS A 334 -29.27 -8.68 -9.93
CA LYS A 334 -29.85 -8.40 -11.25
C LYS A 334 -29.00 -7.39 -12.01
N GLU A 335 -29.14 -7.40 -13.32
CA GLU A 335 -28.58 -6.37 -14.19
C GLU A 335 -28.95 -4.97 -13.69
N LEU A 336 -28.01 -4.04 -13.71
CA LEU A 336 -28.10 -2.68 -13.17
C LEU A 336 -28.47 -2.60 -11.67
N SER A 337 -28.17 -3.65 -10.90
CA SER A 337 -28.45 -3.72 -9.46
C SER A 337 -27.23 -4.21 -8.65
N GLY A 338 -26.03 -4.16 -9.23
CA GLY A 338 -24.77 -4.58 -8.61
C GLY A 338 -24.11 -5.80 -9.26
N ARG A 339 -24.68 -6.38 -10.32
CA ARG A 339 -24.07 -7.53 -11.01
C ARG A 339 -22.71 -7.20 -11.65
N ASP A 340 -22.51 -5.96 -11.99
CA ASP A 340 -21.29 -5.39 -12.56
C ASP A 340 -20.41 -4.69 -11.51
N ALA A 341 -20.54 -5.08 -10.23
CA ALA A 341 -19.68 -4.58 -9.16
C ALA A 341 -18.22 -4.97 -9.43
N GLU A 342 -17.29 -4.05 -9.23
CA GLU A 342 -15.86 -4.27 -9.50
C GLU A 342 -15.05 -4.32 -8.22
N GLY A 343 -15.32 -3.42 -7.29
CA GLY A 343 -14.56 -3.29 -6.06
C GLY A 343 -15.26 -2.43 -5.04
N GLY A 344 -14.53 -2.04 -4.01
CA GLY A 344 -15.07 -1.17 -2.98
C GLY A 344 -14.08 -0.82 -1.88
N ALA A 345 -14.57 -0.07 -0.89
CA ALA A 345 -13.80 0.29 0.29
C ALA A 345 -14.67 0.37 1.54
N VAL A 346 -14.03 0.12 2.67
CA VAL A 346 -14.60 0.30 4.01
C VAL A 346 -13.67 1.16 4.84
N VAL A 347 -14.23 2.05 5.64
CA VAL A 347 -13.50 2.79 6.68
C VAL A 347 -14.33 2.74 7.97
N VAL A 348 -13.68 2.40 9.07
CA VAL A 348 -14.23 2.37 10.43
C VAL A 348 -13.43 3.31 11.30
N MET A 349 -14.09 4.24 11.97
CA MET A 349 -13.43 5.25 12.81
C MET A 349 -14.10 5.32 14.19
N ASP A 350 -13.28 5.50 15.21
CA ASP A 350 -13.71 5.95 16.53
C ASP A 350 -14.17 7.42 16.44
N VAL A 351 -15.37 7.71 16.91
CA VAL A 351 -15.98 9.03 16.74
C VAL A 351 -15.42 10.09 17.69
N HIS A 352 -14.76 9.68 18.79
CA HIS A 352 -14.24 10.56 19.82
C HIS A 352 -12.77 10.90 19.69
N THR A 353 -12.02 10.09 18.92
CA THR A 353 -10.56 10.23 18.78
C THR A 353 -10.11 10.46 17.35
N GLY A 354 -10.88 9.99 16.36
CA GLY A 354 -10.43 9.94 14.95
C GLY A 354 -9.50 8.76 14.66
N GLU A 355 -9.28 7.86 15.61
CA GLU A 355 -8.57 6.60 15.37
C GLU A 355 -9.25 5.81 14.24
N VAL A 356 -8.49 5.42 13.22
CA VAL A 356 -8.98 4.50 12.18
C VAL A 356 -8.83 3.07 12.69
N LEU A 357 -9.96 2.42 12.98
CA LEU A 357 -10.00 1.09 13.58
C LEU A 357 -9.87 -0.04 12.54
N ALA A 358 -10.37 0.20 11.34
CA ALA A 358 -10.20 -0.66 10.17
C ALA A 358 -10.34 0.16 8.89
N MET A 359 -9.58 -0.21 7.86
CA MET A 359 -9.65 0.41 6.54
C MET A 359 -9.33 -0.62 5.47
N ALA A 360 -10.32 -1.00 4.67
CA ALA A 360 -10.21 -2.03 3.66
C ALA A 360 -10.46 -1.50 2.25
N SER A 361 -9.75 -2.06 1.29
CA SER A 361 -9.98 -1.91 -0.16
C SER A 361 -10.12 -3.28 -0.80
N TYR A 362 -11.05 -3.44 -1.73
CA TYR A 362 -11.21 -4.64 -2.53
C TYR A 362 -11.26 -4.29 -4.02
N PRO A 363 -10.56 -5.02 -4.92
CA PRO A 363 -9.62 -6.10 -4.60
C PRO A 363 -8.45 -5.66 -3.73
N THR A 364 -7.89 -6.61 -2.99
CA THR A 364 -6.67 -6.44 -2.19
C THR A 364 -5.55 -7.33 -2.73
N TYR A 365 -4.37 -7.25 -2.14
CA TYR A 365 -3.19 -8.00 -2.55
C TYR A 365 -2.48 -8.60 -1.33
N ASN A 366 -1.65 -9.62 -1.57
CA ASN A 366 -0.69 -10.08 -0.58
C ASN A 366 0.61 -9.27 -0.72
N PRO A 367 1.15 -8.66 0.34
CA PRO A 367 2.42 -7.93 0.29
C PRO A 367 3.59 -8.73 -0.29
N GLU A 368 3.61 -10.05 -0.10
CA GLU A 368 4.63 -10.94 -0.65
C GLU A 368 4.53 -11.12 -2.18
N ASP A 369 3.32 -10.97 -2.75
CA ASP A 369 3.05 -11.13 -4.19
C ASP A 369 2.94 -9.77 -4.94
N TYR A 370 3.61 -8.73 -4.46
CA TYR A 370 3.48 -7.36 -4.98
C TYR A 370 3.69 -7.25 -6.50
N SER A 371 4.69 -7.94 -7.04
CA SER A 371 4.99 -7.94 -8.48
C SER A 371 3.83 -8.46 -9.33
N LYS A 372 3.10 -9.45 -8.84
CA LYS A 372 1.89 -9.99 -9.47
C LYS A 372 0.75 -8.98 -9.40
N ALA A 373 0.55 -8.37 -8.22
CA ALA A 373 -0.47 -7.37 -8.00
C ALA A 373 -0.29 -6.11 -8.89
N MET A 374 0.97 -5.77 -9.23
CA MET A 374 1.29 -4.65 -10.13
C MET A 374 0.80 -4.86 -11.57
N GLN A 375 0.71 -6.11 -12.01
CA GLN A 375 0.29 -6.47 -13.37
C GLN A 375 -1.21 -6.81 -13.48
N ASP A 376 -1.93 -6.80 -12.36
CA ASP A 376 -3.33 -7.18 -12.30
C ASP A 376 -4.25 -6.04 -12.81
N GLU A 377 -5.09 -6.35 -13.81
CA GLU A 377 -6.02 -5.40 -14.44
C GLU A 377 -7.08 -4.87 -13.46
N ASP A 378 -7.41 -5.63 -12.40
CA ASP A 378 -8.36 -5.24 -11.35
C ASP A 378 -7.78 -4.21 -10.37
N ARG A 379 -6.51 -3.83 -10.56
CA ARG A 379 -5.80 -2.79 -9.78
C ARG A 379 -5.87 -3.01 -8.26
N PRO A 380 -5.41 -4.15 -7.75
CA PRO A 380 -5.47 -4.45 -6.32
C PRO A 380 -4.57 -3.53 -5.47
N LEU A 381 -3.55 -2.87 -6.05
CA LEU A 381 -2.70 -1.90 -5.35
C LEU A 381 -3.38 -0.53 -5.14
N PHE A 382 -4.48 -0.25 -5.82
CA PHE A 382 -5.19 1.01 -5.69
C PHE A 382 -5.96 1.07 -4.37
N ASN A 383 -5.50 1.93 -3.45
CA ASN A 383 -6.15 2.12 -2.14
C ASN A 383 -7.46 2.92 -2.30
N ARG A 384 -8.56 2.21 -2.53
CA ARG A 384 -9.88 2.79 -2.77
C ARG A 384 -10.40 3.62 -1.60
N ALA A 385 -9.90 3.37 -0.39
CA ALA A 385 -10.34 4.09 0.80
C ALA A 385 -9.89 5.56 0.83
N ILE A 386 -8.71 5.86 0.29
CA ILE A 386 -8.10 7.21 0.31
C ILE A 386 -7.87 7.80 -1.09
N GLN A 387 -7.84 6.98 -2.15
CA GLN A 387 -7.59 7.40 -3.53
C GLN A 387 -8.85 7.30 -4.39
N GLY A 388 -9.77 6.38 -4.10
CA GLY A 388 -11.04 6.27 -4.79
C GLY A 388 -11.94 7.48 -4.50
N THR A 389 -12.41 8.17 -5.54
CA THR A 389 -13.31 9.31 -5.40
C THR A 389 -14.68 8.96 -5.99
N TYR A 390 -15.68 9.00 -5.15
CA TYR A 390 -17.03 8.55 -5.50
C TYR A 390 -18.06 9.62 -5.25
N PRO A 391 -19.09 9.74 -6.11
CA PRO A 391 -20.24 10.59 -5.80
C PRO A 391 -20.91 10.06 -4.53
N PRO A 392 -21.14 10.89 -3.50
CA PRO A 392 -21.73 10.42 -2.24
C PRO A 392 -23.22 10.07 -2.39
N GLY A 393 -23.89 10.59 -3.41
CA GLY A 393 -25.31 10.43 -3.56
C GLY A 393 -26.07 10.90 -2.31
N SER A 394 -27.13 10.22 -1.96
CA SER A 394 -27.98 10.59 -0.82
C SER A 394 -27.32 10.61 0.55
N THR A 395 -26.08 10.16 0.68
CA THR A 395 -25.34 10.31 1.94
C THR A 395 -24.91 11.76 2.19
N PHE A 396 -24.82 12.59 1.17
CA PHE A 396 -24.54 14.02 1.31
C PHE A 396 -25.71 14.82 1.90
N LYS A 397 -26.92 14.27 1.91
CA LYS A 397 -28.11 14.96 2.42
C LYS A 397 -28.04 15.36 3.90
N MET A 398 -27.20 14.70 4.71
CA MET A 398 -26.98 15.12 6.10
C MET A 398 -26.26 16.44 6.16
N VAL A 399 -25.23 16.67 5.31
CA VAL A 399 -24.55 17.97 5.18
C VAL A 399 -25.56 19.05 4.80
N THR A 400 -26.42 18.78 3.81
CA THR A 400 -27.47 19.69 3.37
C THR A 400 -28.52 19.96 4.46
N ALA A 401 -28.88 18.95 5.25
CA ALA A 401 -29.82 19.09 6.36
C ALA A 401 -29.24 19.95 7.49
N VAL A 402 -27.99 19.68 7.91
CA VAL A 402 -27.31 20.50 8.93
C VAL A 402 -27.23 21.96 8.46
N ALA A 403 -26.73 22.18 7.24
CA ALA A 403 -26.62 23.53 6.67
C ALA A 403 -27.98 24.26 6.65
N ALA A 404 -29.04 23.59 6.25
CA ALA A 404 -30.37 24.18 6.13
C ALA A 404 -31.03 24.50 7.49
N LEU A 405 -30.81 23.68 8.49
CA LEU A 405 -31.27 23.91 9.85
C LEU A 405 -30.49 25.03 10.52
N GLU A 406 -29.17 25.05 10.44
CA GLU A 406 -28.32 26.06 11.05
C GLU A 406 -28.45 27.44 10.36
N GLU A 407 -28.67 27.48 9.05
CA GLU A 407 -28.93 28.72 8.31
C GLU A 407 -30.43 29.18 8.43
N GLY A 408 -31.26 28.46 9.18
CA GLY A 408 -32.67 28.82 9.41
C GLY A 408 -33.57 28.70 8.17
N ILE A 409 -33.12 27.99 7.12
CA ILE A 409 -33.93 27.74 5.91
C ILE A 409 -35.15 26.86 6.24
N VAL A 410 -34.94 25.92 7.13
CA VAL A 410 -35.99 25.04 7.71
C VAL A 410 -35.78 24.89 9.21
N THR A 411 -36.85 24.58 9.92
CA THR A 411 -36.81 24.12 11.33
C THR A 411 -37.09 22.61 11.38
N PRO A 412 -36.86 21.93 12.49
CA PRO A 412 -37.20 20.50 12.63
C PRO A 412 -38.68 20.17 12.33
N THR A 413 -39.56 21.15 12.47
CA THR A 413 -41.02 21.04 12.24
C THR A 413 -41.50 21.54 10.88
N THR A 414 -40.65 22.27 10.15
CA THR A 414 -40.99 22.75 8.80
C THR A 414 -41.32 21.60 7.88
N ARG A 415 -42.48 21.67 7.21
CA ARG A 415 -42.92 20.64 6.28
C ARG A 415 -42.93 21.13 4.84
N ILE A 416 -42.38 20.35 3.95
CA ILE A 416 -42.38 20.55 2.51
C ILE A 416 -43.21 19.44 1.87
N ARG A 417 -44.10 19.78 0.96
CA ARG A 417 -44.93 18.84 0.25
C ARG A 417 -44.23 18.33 -1.02
N ASP A 418 -43.90 17.03 -1.04
CA ASP A 418 -43.39 16.36 -2.23
C ASP A 418 -44.48 16.21 -3.28
N LEU A 419 -44.31 16.85 -4.42
CA LEU A 419 -45.21 16.78 -5.57
C LEU A 419 -44.72 15.82 -6.68
N GLY A 420 -43.65 15.08 -6.41
CA GLY A 420 -43.06 14.12 -7.33
C GLY A 420 -42.02 14.74 -8.27
N ARG A 421 -42.36 15.78 -9.00
CA ARG A 421 -41.44 16.57 -9.83
C ARG A 421 -41.22 17.96 -9.26
N TYR A 422 -39.98 18.40 -9.21
CA TYR A 422 -39.61 19.72 -8.76
C TYR A 422 -39.69 20.68 -9.93
N MET A 423 -40.72 21.56 -9.92
CA MET A 423 -41.13 22.37 -11.06
C MET A 423 -40.60 23.78 -11.01
N TYR A 424 -39.74 24.17 -10.05
CA TYR A 424 -39.28 25.54 -9.86
C TYR A 424 -38.55 26.12 -11.09
N TYR A 425 -37.82 25.24 -11.80
CA TYR A 425 -37.07 25.62 -13.01
C TYR A 425 -37.78 25.19 -14.30
N ALA A 426 -39.09 24.94 -14.24
CA ALA A 426 -39.85 24.58 -15.43
C ALA A 426 -39.92 25.73 -16.45
N PRO A 427 -39.95 25.49 -17.77
CA PRO A 427 -39.96 24.14 -18.39
C PRO A 427 -38.58 23.50 -18.56
N ASP A 428 -37.48 24.27 -18.35
CA ASP A 428 -36.12 23.87 -18.76
C ASP A 428 -35.56 22.67 -17.96
N TYR A 429 -35.86 22.66 -16.64
CA TYR A 429 -35.37 21.61 -15.78
C TYR A 429 -36.37 21.19 -14.69
N THR A 430 -36.84 19.93 -14.74
CA THR A 430 -37.87 19.40 -13.84
C THR A 430 -37.49 18.04 -13.27
N PRO A 431 -36.47 17.96 -12.35
CA PRO A 431 -36.02 16.70 -11.81
C PRO A 431 -37.12 16.04 -10.96
N ALA A 432 -37.16 14.69 -11.01
CA ALA A 432 -38.15 13.92 -10.29
C ALA A 432 -37.54 13.26 -9.04
N CYS A 433 -38.32 13.21 -7.96
CA CYS A 433 -37.98 12.40 -6.78
C CYS A 433 -37.87 10.91 -7.17
N TRP A 434 -36.98 10.18 -6.51
CA TRP A 434 -36.73 8.76 -6.82
C TRP A 434 -37.99 7.91 -6.69
N LEU A 435 -38.83 8.18 -5.67
CA LEU A 435 -40.10 7.44 -5.47
C LEU A 435 -41.07 7.67 -6.62
N TYR A 436 -41.16 8.92 -7.09
CA TYR A 436 -42.01 9.26 -8.25
C TYR A 436 -41.54 8.57 -9.53
N ARG A 437 -40.19 8.52 -9.75
CA ARG A 437 -39.64 7.79 -10.90
C ARG A 437 -39.95 6.30 -10.85
N LYS A 438 -39.93 5.70 -9.66
CA LYS A 438 -40.12 4.24 -9.46
C LYS A 438 -41.58 3.80 -9.47
N THR A 439 -42.46 4.60 -8.88
CA THR A 439 -43.84 4.18 -8.60
C THR A 439 -44.92 5.16 -9.04
N GLY A 440 -44.56 6.40 -9.42
CA GLY A 440 -45.51 7.52 -9.58
C GLY A 440 -46.01 8.11 -8.26
N GLY A 441 -45.57 7.58 -7.10
CA GLY A 441 -45.97 8.04 -5.76
C GLY A 441 -45.14 9.22 -5.26
N THR A 442 -45.55 9.81 -4.13
CA THR A 442 -44.82 10.92 -3.46
C THR A 442 -44.71 10.65 -1.98
N HIS A 443 -43.76 11.32 -1.32
CA HIS A 443 -43.57 11.20 0.14
C HIS A 443 -44.58 12.07 0.93
N GLY A 444 -45.40 12.85 0.24
CA GLY A 444 -46.43 13.68 0.88
C GLY A 444 -45.84 14.91 1.57
N ASN A 445 -46.40 15.26 2.73
CA ASN A 445 -46.02 16.43 3.50
C ASN A 445 -45.04 16.02 4.63
N ILE A 446 -43.76 16.18 4.45
CA ILE A 446 -42.68 15.65 5.30
C ILE A 446 -41.78 16.75 5.86
N ASN A 447 -41.18 16.51 7.02
CA ASN A 447 -40.15 17.35 7.61
C ASN A 447 -38.75 16.83 7.28
N VAL A 448 -37.69 17.46 7.84
CA VAL A 448 -36.30 17.13 7.54
C VAL A 448 -35.93 15.71 7.99
N SER A 449 -36.39 15.23 9.17
CA SER A 449 -36.13 13.87 9.65
C SER A 449 -36.79 12.82 8.74
N ASP A 450 -38.08 13.04 8.36
CA ASP A 450 -38.77 12.17 7.40
C ASP A 450 -38.06 12.19 6.03
N ALA A 451 -37.57 13.37 5.59
CA ALA A 451 -36.86 13.51 4.32
C ALA A 451 -35.52 12.75 4.31
N ILE A 452 -34.80 12.68 5.42
CA ILE A 452 -33.60 11.84 5.59
C ILE A 452 -34.00 10.34 5.57
N LYS A 453 -35.01 9.96 6.39
CA LYS A 453 -35.53 8.59 6.51
C LYS A 453 -35.89 7.98 5.15
N TYR A 454 -36.71 8.69 4.39
CA TYR A 454 -37.17 8.24 3.07
C TYR A 454 -36.26 8.66 1.92
N SER A 455 -35.16 9.34 2.22
CA SER A 455 -34.23 9.85 1.20
C SER A 455 -34.90 10.70 0.13
N CYS A 456 -35.86 11.58 0.50
CA CYS A 456 -36.66 12.37 -0.43
C CYS A 456 -35.82 13.39 -1.20
N ASN A 457 -35.69 13.23 -2.52
CA ASN A 457 -34.96 14.18 -3.35
C ASN A 457 -35.70 15.53 -3.44
N TYR A 458 -37.04 15.53 -3.53
CA TYR A 458 -37.84 16.75 -3.68
C TYR A 458 -37.59 17.73 -2.52
N PHE A 459 -37.60 17.22 -1.28
CA PHE A 459 -37.31 18.05 -0.09
C PHE A 459 -35.96 18.72 -0.20
N PHE A 460 -34.93 17.94 -0.53
CA PHE A 460 -33.55 18.41 -0.61
C PHE A 460 -33.30 19.28 -1.85
N TYR A 461 -34.03 19.15 -2.95
CA TYR A 461 -34.00 20.09 -4.06
C TYR A 461 -34.47 21.49 -3.61
N ASP A 462 -35.60 21.57 -2.90
CA ASP A 462 -36.15 22.84 -2.44
C ASP A 462 -35.24 23.51 -1.43
N VAL A 463 -34.70 22.75 -0.48
CA VAL A 463 -33.80 23.23 0.55
C VAL A 463 -32.46 23.70 -0.07
N SER A 464 -31.85 22.93 -0.97
CA SER A 464 -30.59 23.30 -1.63
C SER A 464 -30.73 24.58 -2.49
N ARG A 465 -31.88 24.74 -3.18
CA ARG A 465 -32.16 25.97 -3.92
C ARG A 465 -32.12 27.20 -3.01
N GLN A 466 -32.73 27.10 -1.83
CA GLN A 466 -32.82 28.22 -0.87
C GLN A 466 -31.47 28.44 -0.17
N LEU A 467 -30.72 27.40 0.07
CA LEU A 467 -29.42 27.44 0.73
C LEU A 467 -28.33 28.06 -0.15
N THR A 468 -28.37 27.90 -1.45
CA THR A 468 -27.37 28.22 -2.46
C THR A 468 -26.11 27.37 -2.36
N ILE A 469 -25.31 27.35 -3.45
CA ILE A 469 -24.09 26.50 -3.50
C ILE A 469 -23.01 27.00 -2.52
N GLU A 470 -22.90 28.28 -2.31
CA GLU A 470 -21.89 28.90 -1.46
C GLU A 470 -22.08 28.50 0.01
N ARG A 471 -23.31 28.56 0.53
CA ARG A 471 -23.60 28.12 1.91
C ARG A 471 -23.47 26.62 2.06
N LEU A 472 -23.95 25.87 1.07
CA LEU A 472 -23.78 24.41 1.05
C LEU A 472 -22.31 24.02 1.13
N ASN A 473 -21.47 24.63 0.31
CA ASN A 473 -20.03 24.36 0.27
C ASN A 473 -19.29 24.82 1.53
N LYS A 474 -19.77 25.89 2.19
CA LYS A 474 -19.25 26.31 3.50
C LYS A 474 -19.34 25.16 4.53
N TYR A 475 -20.50 24.53 4.65
CA TYR A 475 -20.67 23.40 5.59
C TYR A 475 -19.94 22.14 5.12
N ALA A 476 -19.95 21.84 3.82
CA ALA A 476 -19.20 20.72 3.27
C ALA A 476 -17.69 20.82 3.56
N LYS A 477 -17.09 22.02 3.39
CA LYS A 477 -15.70 22.30 3.74
C LYS A 477 -15.43 22.17 5.25
N GLN A 478 -16.37 22.60 6.11
CA GLN A 478 -16.24 22.40 7.57
C GLN A 478 -16.25 20.92 7.95
N PHE A 479 -17.05 20.09 7.28
CA PHE A 479 -17.05 18.65 7.40
C PHE A 479 -15.82 17.97 6.75
N GLY A 480 -14.94 18.73 6.08
CA GLY A 480 -13.71 18.21 5.46
C GLY A 480 -13.89 17.59 4.07
N LEU A 481 -15.07 17.74 3.47
CA LEU A 481 -15.34 17.20 2.14
C LEU A 481 -14.64 18.06 1.07
N GLY A 482 -14.02 17.39 0.10
CA GLY A 482 -13.22 18.04 -0.93
C GLY A 482 -11.85 18.55 -0.45
N GLN A 483 -11.32 17.99 0.65
CA GLN A 483 -10.02 18.31 1.23
C GLN A 483 -9.33 17.01 1.68
N LYS A 484 -7.99 16.99 1.68
CA LYS A 484 -7.26 15.87 2.32
C LYS A 484 -7.59 15.84 3.81
N THR A 485 -7.77 14.65 4.36
CA THR A 485 -8.02 14.46 5.79
C THR A 485 -6.75 14.61 6.62
N GLY A 486 -5.59 14.38 5.98
CA GLY A 486 -4.29 14.44 6.62
C GLY A 486 -3.89 13.15 7.33
N ILE A 487 -4.50 12.02 6.96
CA ILE A 487 -4.03 10.69 7.39
C ILE A 487 -2.59 10.48 6.94
N GLU A 488 -1.81 9.69 7.68
CA GLU A 488 -0.37 9.50 7.47
C GLU A 488 -0.03 8.84 6.11
N LEU A 489 -0.99 8.15 5.50
CA LEU A 489 -0.77 7.42 4.25
C LEU A 489 -0.56 8.37 3.06
N ALA A 490 0.47 8.09 2.27
CA ALA A 490 0.75 8.82 1.06
C ALA A 490 -0.30 8.59 -0.03
N GLY A 491 -0.44 9.57 -0.93
CA GLY A 491 -1.30 9.43 -2.10
C GLY A 491 -2.78 9.70 -1.85
N GLU A 492 -3.16 10.29 -0.69
CA GLU A 492 -4.54 10.69 -0.42
C GLU A 492 -5.04 11.71 -1.45
N TYR A 493 -6.24 11.46 -2.01
CA TYR A 493 -6.89 12.36 -2.95
C TYR A 493 -7.80 13.36 -2.25
N THR A 494 -7.84 14.58 -2.78
CA THR A 494 -8.70 15.67 -2.26
C THR A 494 -10.18 15.46 -2.56
N GLY A 495 -10.51 14.65 -3.58
CA GLY A 495 -11.86 14.65 -4.11
C GLY A 495 -12.22 15.96 -4.84
N ASN A 496 -13.51 16.17 -5.09
CA ASN A 496 -14.03 17.38 -5.74
C ASN A 496 -15.29 17.85 -5.05
N LEU A 497 -15.30 19.09 -4.61
CA LEU A 497 -16.49 19.78 -4.08
C LEU A 497 -17.13 20.58 -5.22
N ALA A 498 -18.29 20.11 -5.70
CA ALA A 498 -19.00 20.69 -6.84
C ALA A 498 -19.38 22.16 -6.61
N GLY A 499 -19.10 22.99 -7.58
CA GLY A 499 -19.45 24.42 -7.52
C GLY A 499 -18.83 25.23 -8.66
N PRO A 500 -19.09 26.53 -8.70
CA PRO A 500 -18.52 27.42 -9.73
C PRO A 500 -16.99 27.35 -9.79
N GLU A 501 -16.33 27.36 -8.61
CA GLU A 501 -14.86 27.32 -8.50
C GLU A 501 -14.24 26.06 -9.11
N SER A 502 -14.76 24.86 -8.73
CA SER A 502 -14.26 23.59 -9.26
C SER A 502 -14.55 23.43 -10.75
N ARG A 503 -15.70 23.93 -11.20
CA ARG A 503 -16.10 23.92 -12.61
C ARG A 503 -15.18 24.81 -13.46
N GLU A 504 -14.86 26.00 -12.99
CA GLU A 504 -13.93 26.93 -13.66
C GLU A 504 -12.51 26.33 -13.72
N ALA A 505 -12.04 25.77 -12.60
CA ALA A 505 -10.72 25.11 -12.53
C ALA A 505 -10.59 23.92 -13.50
N SER A 506 -11.68 23.21 -13.79
CA SER A 506 -11.72 22.12 -14.78
C SER A 506 -11.95 22.58 -16.23
N GLY A 507 -12.07 23.88 -16.47
CA GLY A 507 -12.39 24.44 -17.80
C GLY A 507 -13.82 24.11 -18.27
N GLY A 508 -14.72 23.77 -17.36
CA GLY A 508 -16.11 23.41 -17.65
C GLY A 508 -17.00 24.61 -17.99
N ALA A 509 -18.22 24.32 -18.45
CA ALA A 509 -19.23 25.34 -18.73
C ALA A 509 -19.67 26.10 -17.44
N ARG A 510 -20.27 27.28 -17.60
CA ARG A 510 -20.79 28.06 -16.47
C ARG A 510 -21.70 27.22 -15.58
N TRP A 511 -21.56 27.36 -14.27
CA TRP A 511 -22.43 26.73 -13.27
C TRP A 511 -23.87 27.17 -13.41
N GLU A 512 -24.79 26.22 -13.50
CA GLU A 512 -26.22 26.48 -13.64
C GLU A 512 -26.96 26.24 -12.30
N LEU A 513 -28.02 27.00 -12.05
CA LEU A 513 -28.79 26.88 -10.80
C LEU A 513 -29.38 25.47 -10.56
N GLY A 514 -29.70 24.76 -11.63
CA GLY A 514 -30.17 23.38 -11.59
C GLY A 514 -29.14 22.42 -11.04
N GLU A 515 -27.84 22.71 -11.18
CA GLU A 515 -26.75 21.89 -10.66
C GLU A 515 -26.62 22.00 -9.15
N THR A 516 -26.93 23.18 -8.57
CA THR A 516 -26.96 23.38 -7.12
C THR A 516 -27.91 22.40 -6.43
N ILE A 517 -29.09 22.16 -6.99
CA ILE A 517 -30.05 21.22 -6.39
C ILE A 517 -29.61 19.77 -6.55
N GLN A 518 -28.84 19.46 -7.58
CA GLN A 518 -28.21 18.13 -7.73
C GLN A 518 -27.02 17.97 -6.77
N ALA A 519 -26.17 18.99 -6.65
CA ALA A 519 -25.06 18.97 -5.69
C ALA A 519 -25.57 18.74 -4.24
N GLY A 520 -26.70 19.36 -3.86
CA GLY A 520 -27.30 19.20 -2.53
C GLY A 520 -27.85 17.81 -2.23
N ILE A 521 -28.00 16.94 -3.21
CA ILE A 521 -28.31 15.52 -3.01
C ILE A 521 -27.12 14.60 -3.28
N GLY A 522 -25.91 15.19 -3.37
CA GLY A 522 -24.66 14.45 -3.57
C GLY A 522 -24.46 13.92 -4.99
N GLN A 523 -25.03 14.59 -5.96
CA GLN A 523 -24.87 14.36 -7.40
C GLN A 523 -24.10 15.52 -8.04
N SER A 524 -24.19 15.71 -9.34
CA SER A 524 -23.36 16.64 -10.10
C SER A 524 -21.89 16.20 -10.06
N GLU A 525 -20.97 17.09 -9.75
CA GLU A 525 -19.53 16.85 -9.70
C GLU A 525 -19.01 16.57 -8.29
N GLN A 526 -19.88 16.26 -7.32
CA GLN A 526 -19.47 15.87 -5.98
C GLN A 526 -18.73 14.54 -6.02
N LEU A 527 -17.45 14.52 -5.61
CA LEU A 527 -16.61 13.33 -5.57
C LEU A 527 -15.79 13.34 -4.26
N PHE A 528 -15.98 12.32 -3.42
CA PHE A 528 -15.29 12.23 -2.13
C PHE A 528 -14.71 10.84 -1.92
N THR A 529 -13.64 10.77 -1.13
CA THR A 529 -13.05 9.49 -0.73
C THR A 529 -13.83 8.86 0.41
N PRO A 530 -13.83 7.53 0.55
CA PRO A 530 -14.49 6.84 1.68
C PRO A 530 -14.02 7.33 3.05
N ILE A 531 -12.74 7.68 3.22
CA ILE A 531 -12.24 8.24 4.49
C ILE A 531 -12.85 9.63 4.77
N GLN A 532 -13.02 10.48 3.77
CA GLN A 532 -13.74 11.75 3.95
C GLN A 532 -15.18 11.50 4.35
N LEU A 533 -15.85 10.52 3.73
CA LEU A 533 -17.23 10.16 4.05
C LEU A 533 -17.36 9.56 5.46
N CYS A 534 -16.39 8.80 5.95
CA CYS A 534 -16.37 8.31 7.31
C CYS A 534 -16.09 9.45 8.31
N SER A 535 -15.12 10.31 8.03
CA SER A 535 -14.75 11.44 8.89
C SER A 535 -15.91 12.42 9.09
N TYR A 536 -16.69 12.76 8.04
CA TYR A 536 -17.82 13.66 8.22
C TYR A 536 -18.98 13.02 9.00
N ILE A 537 -19.21 11.70 8.83
CA ILE A 537 -20.23 10.97 9.61
C ILE A 537 -19.80 10.87 11.08
N SER A 538 -18.52 10.63 11.35
CA SER A 538 -17.94 10.66 12.69
C SER A 538 -18.16 12.03 13.35
N ALA A 539 -17.92 13.13 12.61
CA ALA A 539 -18.18 14.48 13.11
C ALA A 539 -19.68 14.75 13.37
N ILE A 540 -20.59 14.19 12.58
CA ILE A 540 -22.02 14.25 12.89
C ILE A 540 -22.32 13.47 14.17
N ALA A 541 -21.80 12.24 14.28
CA ALA A 541 -22.06 11.34 15.41
C ALA A 541 -21.64 11.94 16.76
N ASN A 542 -20.52 12.67 16.82
CA ASN A 542 -20.01 13.26 18.05
C ASN A 542 -20.49 14.71 18.33
N GLY A 543 -21.45 15.22 17.55
CA GLY A 543 -22.03 16.55 17.77
C GLY A 543 -21.29 17.70 17.10
N GLY A 544 -20.43 17.44 16.10
CA GLY A 544 -19.82 18.47 15.25
C GLY A 544 -18.30 18.59 15.36
N THR A 545 -17.65 17.81 16.22
CA THR A 545 -16.19 17.83 16.33
C THR A 545 -15.57 16.95 15.25
N ARG A 546 -14.75 17.51 14.38
CA ARG A 546 -14.01 16.79 13.36
C ARG A 546 -12.57 16.56 13.82
N TYR A 547 -12.26 15.30 14.09
CA TYR A 547 -10.91 14.85 14.39
C TYR A 547 -10.14 14.53 13.10
N LYS A 548 -8.82 14.69 13.16
CA LYS A 548 -7.91 14.21 12.11
C LYS A 548 -7.86 12.68 12.18
N PRO A 549 -8.19 11.98 11.07
CA PRO A 549 -8.00 10.55 11.02
C PRO A 549 -6.52 10.19 11.16
N HIS A 550 -6.21 9.18 11.97
CA HIS A 550 -4.83 8.74 12.17
C HIS A 550 -4.74 7.23 12.38
N LEU A 551 -3.57 6.69 12.05
CA LEU A 551 -3.24 5.26 12.14
C LEU A 551 -2.18 4.97 13.20
N LEU A 552 -1.28 5.90 13.52
CA LEU A 552 -0.32 5.72 14.61
C LEU A 552 -1.00 6.02 15.94
N LYS A 553 -0.95 5.04 16.87
CA LYS A 553 -1.48 5.17 18.24
C LYS A 553 -0.40 5.54 19.24
N GLU A 554 0.69 4.78 19.25
CA GLU A 554 1.79 4.98 20.20
C GLU A 554 3.11 4.42 19.69
N ARG A 555 4.22 4.96 20.19
CA ARG A 555 5.57 4.44 19.92
C ARG A 555 6.19 3.90 21.19
N TRP A 556 6.91 2.80 21.09
CA TRP A 556 7.64 2.13 22.13
C TRP A 556 9.11 1.99 21.75
N ASN A 557 10.00 1.97 22.74
CA ASN A 557 11.37 1.56 22.45
C ASN A 557 11.41 0.10 21.95
N TYR A 558 12.50 -0.28 21.30
CA TYR A 558 12.65 -1.58 20.65
C TYR A 558 12.36 -2.77 21.58
N SER A 559 12.67 -2.67 22.87
CA SER A 559 12.45 -3.74 23.85
C SER A 559 11.06 -3.72 24.51
N TYR A 560 10.15 -2.85 24.08
CA TYR A 560 8.81 -2.65 24.68
C TYR A 560 8.81 -2.34 26.19
N THR A 561 9.92 -1.81 26.73
CA THR A 561 10.03 -1.49 28.16
C THR A 561 9.60 -0.06 28.48
N GLU A 562 9.63 0.83 27.50
CA GLU A 562 9.29 2.25 27.66
C GLU A 562 8.44 2.74 26.49
N LYS A 563 7.36 3.44 26.85
CA LYS A 563 6.51 4.12 25.86
C LYS A 563 7.14 5.48 25.54
N VAL A 564 7.61 5.63 24.30
CA VAL A 564 8.31 6.83 23.80
C VAL A 564 7.33 7.96 23.53
N ALA A 565 6.17 7.67 22.94
CA ALA A 565 5.15 8.67 22.61
C ALA A 565 3.75 8.05 22.53
N VAL A 566 2.74 8.90 22.73
CA VAL A 566 1.32 8.62 22.47
C VAL A 566 0.83 9.69 21.53
N VAL A 567 0.02 9.31 20.55
CA VAL A 567 -0.65 10.25 19.64
C VAL A 567 -1.97 10.68 20.27
N GLU A 568 -2.07 11.96 20.56
CA GLU A 568 -3.30 12.52 21.13
C GLU A 568 -4.28 12.90 20.00
N PRO A 569 -5.60 12.76 20.23
CA PRO A 569 -6.61 13.17 19.25
C PRO A 569 -6.49 14.64 18.84
N GLU A 570 -6.36 14.91 17.55
CA GLU A 570 -6.24 16.25 16.99
C GLU A 570 -7.60 16.75 16.45
N VAL A 571 -8.15 17.81 17.06
CA VAL A 571 -9.36 18.50 16.56
C VAL A 571 -8.98 19.44 15.42
N VAL A 572 -9.39 19.13 14.19
CA VAL A 572 -9.08 19.94 13.00
C VAL A 572 -10.18 20.94 12.63
N ALA A 573 -11.41 20.70 13.07
CA ALA A 573 -12.52 21.65 12.88
C ALA A 573 -13.66 21.36 13.87
N THR A 574 -14.49 22.38 14.10
CA THR A 574 -15.78 22.22 14.76
C THR A 574 -16.87 22.74 13.83
N VAL A 575 -17.78 21.88 13.47
CA VAL A 575 -18.97 22.21 12.68
C VAL A 575 -20.04 22.70 13.65
N GLN A 576 -20.51 23.93 13.47
CA GLN A 576 -21.59 24.44 14.30
C GLN A 576 -22.85 23.62 14.05
N MET A 577 -23.33 22.94 15.08
CA MET A 577 -24.54 22.11 15.05
C MET A 577 -25.26 22.24 16.40
N SER A 578 -26.42 22.88 16.38
CA SER A 578 -27.24 23.00 17.57
C SER A 578 -27.82 21.65 17.99
N GLU A 579 -28.19 21.51 19.24
CA GLU A 579 -28.81 20.28 19.75
C GLU A 579 -30.12 19.92 18.99
N GLU A 580 -30.90 20.94 18.60
CA GLU A 580 -32.11 20.74 17.81
C GLU A 580 -31.78 20.17 16.42
N THR A 581 -30.73 20.68 15.78
CA THR A 581 -30.22 20.18 14.50
C THR A 581 -29.72 18.75 14.63
N ARG A 582 -28.89 18.47 15.66
CA ARG A 582 -28.38 17.14 15.94
C ARG A 582 -29.51 16.14 16.09
N GLN A 583 -30.49 16.42 16.94
CA GLN A 583 -31.64 15.55 17.17
C GLN A 583 -32.48 15.31 15.90
N ALA A 584 -32.69 16.35 15.10
CA ALA A 584 -33.44 16.22 13.87
C ALA A 584 -32.75 15.31 12.84
N VAL A 585 -31.42 15.47 12.68
CA VAL A 585 -30.60 14.66 11.78
C VAL A 585 -30.50 13.22 12.31
N PHE A 586 -30.18 13.03 13.58
CA PHE A 586 -30.08 11.72 14.22
C PHE A 586 -31.38 10.93 14.11
N LYS A 587 -32.51 11.57 14.41
CA LYS A 587 -33.83 10.96 14.26
C LYS A 587 -34.09 10.50 12.81
N GLY A 588 -33.69 11.32 11.84
CA GLY A 588 -33.79 10.95 10.44
C GLY A 588 -32.93 9.75 10.06
N MET A 589 -31.68 9.73 10.54
CA MET A 589 -30.73 8.64 10.31
C MET A 589 -31.15 7.34 11.00
N LEU A 590 -31.64 7.40 12.26
CA LEU A 590 -32.24 6.24 12.93
C LEU A 590 -33.44 5.70 12.15
N GLY A 591 -34.29 6.59 11.63
CA GLY A 591 -35.45 6.20 10.82
C GLY A 591 -35.08 5.42 9.56
N VAL A 592 -33.86 5.59 9.01
CA VAL A 592 -33.38 4.82 7.84
C VAL A 592 -33.28 3.32 8.15
N THR A 593 -32.86 2.97 9.35
CA THR A 593 -32.64 1.57 9.79
C THR A 593 -33.80 0.97 10.56
N THR A 594 -34.77 1.81 10.97
CA THR A 594 -35.98 1.38 11.69
C THR A 594 -37.24 1.58 10.87
N ASP A 595 -38.37 1.11 11.36
CA ASP A 595 -39.71 1.23 10.78
C ASP A 595 -39.78 0.81 9.30
N ASP A 596 -40.09 1.80 8.42
CA ASP A 596 -40.20 1.66 6.96
C ASP A 596 -39.08 2.42 6.22
N GLY A 597 -37.94 2.66 6.88
CA GLY A 597 -36.80 3.33 6.30
C GLY A 597 -36.10 2.53 5.19
N THR A 598 -35.18 3.17 4.49
CA THR A 598 -34.55 2.61 3.27
C THR A 598 -33.64 1.41 3.52
N ALA A 599 -33.22 1.15 4.76
CA ALA A 599 -32.43 -0.02 5.18
C ALA A 599 -33.10 -0.84 6.28
N SER A 600 -34.33 -0.54 6.66
CA SER A 600 -35.02 -1.13 7.83
C SER A 600 -35.15 -2.66 7.79
N SER A 601 -35.24 -3.26 6.61
CA SER A 601 -35.33 -4.72 6.45
C SER A 601 -34.05 -5.44 6.90
N LEU A 602 -32.89 -4.79 6.84
CA LEU A 602 -31.59 -5.36 7.19
C LEU A 602 -31.28 -5.25 8.70
N PHE A 603 -31.82 -4.21 9.36
CA PHE A 603 -31.60 -3.95 10.79
C PHE A 603 -32.79 -4.36 11.65
N ARG A 604 -33.79 -5.07 11.08
CA ARG A 604 -34.94 -5.56 11.86
C ARG A 604 -34.46 -6.51 12.95
N ASN A 605 -34.79 -6.18 14.20
CA ASN A 605 -34.36 -6.94 15.39
C ASN A 605 -32.84 -6.93 15.62
N TYR A 606 -32.12 -5.96 15.06
CA TYR A 606 -30.71 -5.81 15.35
C TYR A 606 -30.54 -5.40 16.82
N PRO A 607 -29.54 -5.97 17.56
CA PRO A 607 -29.45 -5.84 19.03
C PRO A 607 -29.23 -4.42 19.52
N ILE A 608 -28.63 -3.54 18.71
CA ILE A 608 -28.41 -2.12 19.04
C ILE A 608 -29.05 -1.20 18.00
N SER A 609 -29.30 0.04 18.39
CA SER A 609 -29.82 1.07 17.50
C SER A 609 -28.69 1.62 16.63
N VAL A 610 -28.84 1.54 15.32
CA VAL A 610 -27.89 2.06 14.34
C VAL A 610 -28.51 3.25 13.61
N ALA A 611 -27.79 4.36 13.55
CA ALA A 611 -28.15 5.50 12.70
C ALA A 611 -27.40 5.40 11.37
N GLY A 612 -28.12 5.43 10.24
CA GLY A 612 -27.48 5.20 8.94
C GLY A 612 -28.07 6.02 7.79
N LYS A 613 -27.40 5.95 6.66
CA LYS A 613 -27.92 6.52 5.39
C LYS A 613 -27.44 5.73 4.19
N THR A 614 -28.41 5.32 3.36
CA THR A 614 -28.13 4.73 2.06
C THR A 614 -27.92 5.79 0.99
N GLY A 615 -26.90 5.61 0.16
CA GLY A 615 -26.64 6.37 -1.06
C GLY A 615 -26.67 5.46 -2.28
N SER A 616 -27.21 5.96 -3.38
CA SER A 616 -27.05 5.41 -4.71
C SER A 616 -26.59 6.54 -5.60
N ALA A 617 -25.37 6.43 -6.08
CA ALA A 617 -24.74 7.44 -6.88
C ALA A 617 -24.80 7.07 -8.35
N GLN A 618 -25.54 7.85 -9.12
CA GLN A 618 -25.76 7.56 -10.53
C GLN A 618 -24.48 7.65 -11.33
N THR A 619 -24.18 6.62 -12.11
CA THR A 619 -23.11 6.64 -13.09
C THR A 619 -23.53 7.39 -14.35
N VAL A 620 -22.55 7.99 -15.06
CA VAL A 620 -22.76 8.95 -16.15
C VAL A 620 -23.60 8.36 -17.33
N THR A 621 -23.67 7.06 -17.48
CA THR A 621 -24.17 6.46 -18.71
C THR A 621 -25.49 5.70 -18.59
N GLY A 622 -26.00 5.41 -17.39
CA GLY A 622 -27.17 4.53 -17.20
C GLY A 622 -27.01 3.12 -17.82
N LYS A 623 -25.79 2.78 -18.23
CA LYS A 623 -25.42 1.47 -18.79
C LYS A 623 -24.81 0.55 -17.73
N ARG A 624 -24.40 1.10 -16.61
CA ARG A 624 -23.82 0.39 -15.46
C ARG A 624 -24.68 0.62 -14.22
N SER A 625 -24.53 -0.24 -13.22
CA SER A 625 -25.14 -0.06 -11.91
C SER A 625 -24.65 1.24 -11.26
N ASP A 626 -25.47 1.81 -10.39
CA ASP A 626 -25.06 2.93 -9.54
C ASP A 626 -23.98 2.48 -8.55
N HIS A 627 -23.13 3.39 -8.07
CA HIS A 627 -22.29 3.09 -6.91
C HIS A 627 -23.16 2.99 -5.66
N GLY A 628 -22.92 1.97 -4.85
CA GLY A 628 -23.57 1.80 -3.54
C GLY A 628 -22.75 2.47 -2.45
N VAL A 629 -23.36 3.36 -1.67
CA VAL A 629 -22.71 4.01 -0.52
C VAL A 629 -23.57 3.82 0.72
N PHE A 630 -23.00 3.31 1.78
CA PHE A 630 -23.66 3.23 3.09
C PHE A 630 -22.77 3.88 4.15
N VAL A 631 -23.34 4.84 4.88
CA VAL A 631 -22.68 5.48 6.01
C VAL A 631 -23.54 5.33 7.26
N SER A 632 -22.91 5.07 8.39
CA SER A 632 -23.64 4.82 9.65
C SER A 632 -22.75 5.05 10.85
N PHE A 633 -23.37 5.16 12.02
CA PHE A 633 -22.69 5.12 13.30
C PHE A 633 -23.54 4.32 14.31
N ALA A 634 -22.90 3.79 15.32
CA ALA A 634 -23.53 3.02 16.38
C ALA A 634 -22.73 3.11 17.71
N PRO A 635 -23.42 2.95 18.87
CA PRO A 635 -24.87 2.97 19.05
C PRO A 635 -25.49 4.35 18.73
N TYR A 636 -26.79 4.41 18.52
CA TYR A 636 -27.47 5.69 18.25
C TYR A 636 -27.45 6.65 19.45
N ASP A 637 -27.65 6.10 20.65
CA ASP A 637 -27.79 6.91 21.88
C ASP A 637 -26.44 7.41 22.42
N ASP A 638 -25.37 6.65 22.20
CA ASP A 638 -24.00 6.97 22.61
C ASP A 638 -23.04 6.47 21.50
N PRO A 639 -22.82 7.23 20.43
CA PRO A 639 -22.03 6.80 19.30
C PRO A 639 -20.57 6.53 19.66
N GLU A 640 -20.08 5.32 19.33
CA GLU A 640 -18.69 4.90 19.53
C GLU A 640 -17.94 4.85 18.22
N ILE A 641 -18.51 4.20 17.18
CA ILE A 641 -17.85 4.04 15.89
C ILE A 641 -18.73 4.50 14.74
N ALA A 642 -18.08 5.08 13.73
CA ALA A 642 -18.64 5.42 12.43
C ALA A 642 -18.12 4.47 11.36
N VAL A 643 -18.98 4.07 10.43
CA VAL A 643 -18.65 3.16 9.33
C VAL A 643 -19.09 3.77 8.00
N CYS A 644 -18.18 3.78 7.03
CA CYS A 644 -18.45 4.10 5.63
C CYS A 644 -18.13 2.89 4.76
N VAL A 645 -19.07 2.48 3.92
CA VAL A 645 -18.89 1.40 2.92
C VAL A 645 -19.25 1.94 1.56
N VAL A 646 -18.34 1.78 0.60
CA VAL A 646 -18.55 2.13 -0.81
C VAL A 646 -18.34 0.88 -1.67
N GLY A 647 -19.29 0.59 -2.57
CA GLY A 647 -19.17 -0.45 -3.59
C GLY A 647 -19.23 0.16 -4.99
N GLU A 648 -18.16 -0.03 -5.75
CA GLU A 648 -18.08 0.37 -7.16
C GLU A 648 -19.13 -0.42 -7.95
N TYR A 649 -20.06 0.30 -8.57
CA TYR A 649 -21.20 -0.30 -9.28
C TYR A 649 -22.04 -1.29 -8.44
N GLY A 650 -22.02 -1.12 -7.11
CA GLY A 650 -22.71 -1.99 -6.16
C GLY A 650 -24.23 -1.85 -6.14
N GLY A 651 -24.81 -1.01 -7.00
CA GLY A 651 -26.25 -0.83 -7.22
C GLY A 651 -26.92 0.11 -6.21
N SER A 652 -26.84 -0.16 -4.94
CA SER A 652 -27.43 0.68 -3.90
C SER A 652 -26.69 0.60 -2.57
N GLY A 653 -26.83 1.63 -1.74
CA GLY A 653 -26.27 1.60 -0.39
C GLY A 653 -26.88 0.52 0.50
N GLY A 654 -28.09 0.04 0.21
CA GLY A 654 -28.67 -1.11 0.90
C GLY A 654 -27.87 -2.39 0.69
N ASN A 655 -27.23 -2.56 -0.49
CA ASN A 655 -26.37 -3.70 -0.78
C ASN A 655 -25.06 -3.66 0.02
N MET A 656 -24.65 -2.47 0.50
CA MET A 656 -23.42 -2.28 1.28
C MET A 656 -23.64 -2.40 2.79
N ALA A 657 -24.87 -2.27 3.26
CA ALA A 657 -25.21 -2.34 4.70
C ALA A 657 -24.82 -3.66 5.38
N PRO A 658 -24.84 -4.86 4.73
CA PRO A 658 -24.35 -6.09 5.34
C PRO A 658 -22.90 -6.03 5.83
N VAL A 659 -22.04 -5.29 5.15
CA VAL A 659 -20.64 -5.07 5.57
C VAL A 659 -20.60 -4.32 6.91
N ALA A 660 -21.38 -3.25 7.05
CA ALA A 660 -21.47 -2.51 8.31
C ALA A 660 -22.02 -3.37 9.45
N ILE A 661 -23.00 -4.24 9.15
CA ILE A 661 -23.54 -5.19 10.15
C ILE A 661 -22.47 -6.17 10.62
N ALA A 662 -21.66 -6.72 9.72
CA ALA A 662 -20.57 -7.61 10.08
C ALA A 662 -19.54 -6.91 11.00
N ILE A 663 -19.20 -5.65 10.69
CA ILE A 663 -18.30 -4.82 11.49
C ILE A 663 -18.88 -4.57 12.89
N TYR A 664 -20.14 -4.17 12.99
CA TYR A 664 -20.80 -3.96 14.29
C TYR A 664 -20.89 -5.25 15.09
N ASN A 665 -21.19 -6.38 14.46
CA ASN A 665 -21.21 -7.69 15.13
C ASN A 665 -19.85 -8.02 15.74
N GLN A 666 -18.75 -7.75 15.05
CA GLN A 666 -17.41 -7.96 15.57
C GLN A 666 -17.10 -6.99 16.72
N TYR A 667 -17.31 -5.69 16.49
CA TYR A 667 -16.94 -4.65 17.45
C TYR A 667 -17.71 -4.77 18.76
N PHE A 668 -19.02 -5.05 18.73
CA PHE A 668 -19.87 -5.20 19.89
C PHE A 668 -19.96 -6.65 20.43
N GLY A 669 -19.23 -7.60 19.82
CA GLY A 669 -19.14 -8.98 20.31
C GLY A 669 -20.38 -9.84 20.08
N PHE A 670 -21.26 -9.50 19.11
CA PHE A 670 -22.48 -10.28 18.85
C PHE A 670 -22.21 -11.62 18.16
N ASN A 671 -21.05 -11.82 17.57
CA ASN A 671 -20.63 -13.08 16.96
C ASN A 671 -20.35 -14.19 18.00
N GLN A 672 -20.03 -13.82 19.25
CA GLN A 672 -19.67 -14.78 20.32
C GLN A 672 -20.89 -15.47 20.93
N GLN A 673 -22.12 -14.99 20.69
CA GLN A 673 -23.34 -15.57 21.27
C GLN A 673 -23.87 -16.80 20.49
N GLN A 674 -23.30 -17.15 19.35
CA GLN A 674 -23.76 -18.32 18.57
C GLN A 674 -23.04 -19.62 18.92
N ASP A 675 -21.96 -19.59 19.70
CA ASP A 675 -21.19 -20.78 20.08
C ASP A 675 -21.45 -21.27 21.52
N GLU A 676 -22.30 -20.62 22.32
CA GLU A 676 -22.74 -21.22 23.57
C GLU A 676 -23.80 -22.30 23.30
N PRO A 677 -23.55 -23.58 23.68
CA PRO A 677 -24.59 -24.59 23.60
C PRO A 677 -25.76 -24.17 24.47
N PRO A 678 -27.02 -24.45 24.06
CA PRO A 678 -28.22 -24.01 24.76
C PRO A 678 -28.12 -24.40 26.24
N GLN A 679 -28.14 -23.42 27.12
CA GLN A 679 -28.22 -23.65 28.55
C GLN A 679 -29.50 -24.47 28.82
N SER A 680 -29.30 -25.67 29.30
CA SER A 680 -30.40 -26.54 29.73
C SER A 680 -31.18 -25.87 30.83
N ASP A 681 -32.47 -25.70 30.60
CA ASP A 681 -33.50 -25.20 31.53
C ASP A 681 -33.36 -25.82 32.94
N PRO A 682 -33.30 -25.06 34.02
CA PRO A 682 -33.21 -25.63 35.37
C PRO A 682 -34.61 -25.99 35.91
N GLY A 683 -35.16 -27.10 35.41
CA GLY A 683 -36.46 -27.57 35.83
C GLY A 683 -36.65 -29.09 35.79
N SER A 684 -35.89 -29.84 36.59
CA SER A 684 -36.36 -31.10 37.16
C SER A 684 -35.41 -31.61 38.26
N PRO A 685 -35.95 -32.05 39.40
CA PRO A 685 -35.15 -32.44 40.53
C PRO A 685 -34.94 -33.96 40.53
N ALA A 686 -33.72 -34.40 40.83
CA ALA A 686 -33.48 -35.49 41.76
C ALA A 686 -32.10 -36.14 41.60
N GLY A 687 -31.32 -36.06 42.66
CA GLY A 687 -30.68 -37.20 43.26
C GLY A 687 -29.28 -37.60 42.78
N GLY A 688 -28.27 -37.34 43.62
CA GLY A 688 -27.05 -38.12 43.57
C GLY A 688 -25.78 -37.32 43.87
N ALA A 689 -25.41 -37.22 45.13
CA ALA A 689 -24.18 -36.64 45.62
C ALA A 689 -22.94 -37.41 45.12
N VAL A 690 -21.96 -36.71 44.54
CA VAL A 690 -20.57 -37.15 44.51
C VAL A 690 -19.68 -35.93 44.77
N ARG A 691 -18.70 -36.11 45.63
CA ARG A 691 -17.77 -35.18 46.25
C ARG A 691 -16.84 -34.49 45.28
N PRO A 692 -16.28 -33.32 45.63
CA PRO A 692 -15.33 -32.58 44.78
C PRO A 692 -13.92 -33.17 44.86
N VAL A 693 -13.24 -33.22 43.72
CA VAL A 693 -11.82 -33.51 43.63
C VAL A 693 -11.05 -32.20 43.47
N GLN A 694 -10.02 -32.09 44.29
CA GLN A 694 -9.12 -30.94 44.41
C GLN A 694 -8.26 -30.73 43.15
N SER A 695 -7.96 -29.47 42.93
CA SER A 695 -6.95 -28.92 42.00
C SER A 695 -5.58 -29.57 42.17
N SER A 696 -4.93 -29.92 41.07
CA SER A 696 -3.50 -30.23 41.02
C SER A 696 -2.75 -29.29 40.06
N GLN A 697 -1.63 -28.80 40.56
CA GLN A 697 -0.67 -27.85 39.98
C GLN A 697 0.06 -28.41 38.77
N PRO A 698 0.79 -27.56 38.01
CA PRO A 698 1.42 -27.91 36.71
C PRO A 698 2.70 -28.73 36.89
N VAL A 699 2.88 -29.69 35.99
CA VAL A 699 4.05 -30.57 35.93
C VAL A 699 5.05 -30.05 34.90
N GLN A 700 6.32 -29.95 35.28
CA GLN A 700 7.50 -29.65 34.46
C GLN A 700 7.84 -30.81 33.50
N PRO A 701 8.55 -30.54 32.39
CA PRO A 701 8.90 -31.57 31.39
C PRO A 701 10.09 -32.42 31.81
N SER A 702 9.97 -33.73 31.65
CA SER A 702 11.04 -34.71 31.86
C SER A 702 11.61 -35.19 30.52
N GLN A 703 12.94 -35.37 30.50
CA GLN A 703 13.83 -35.81 29.42
C GLN A 703 13.54 -37.22 28.90
N PRO A 704 14.07 -37.62 27.71
CA PRO A 704 13.71 -38.83 26.98
C PRO A 704 14.53 -40.07 27.42
N ALA A 705 13.87 -41.22 27.45
CA ALA A 705 14.51 -42.51 27.61
C ALA A 705 14.60 -43.26 26.26
N GLN A 706 15.76 -43.82 26.00
CA GLN A 706 16.11 -44.66 24.86
C GLN A 706 15.53 -46.08 25.00
N ASN A 707 15.27 -46.71 23.86
CA ASN A 707 15.37 -48.13 23.48
C ASN A 707 14.10 -48.79 22.95
N GLY A 708 14.27 -49.43 21.78
CA GLY A 708 13.52 -50.62 21.38
C GLY A 708 13.15 -50.75 19.90
N GLN A 709 13.90 -51.51 19.22
CA GLN A 709 13.88 -52.10 17.88
C GLN A 709 12.56 -52.26 17.11
N PRO A 710 12.62 -52.43 15.77
CA PRO A 710 11.51 -52.26 14.85
C PRO A 710 10.72 -53.55 14.57
N ALA A 711 9.44 -53.45 14.34
CA ALA A 711 8.56 -54.50 13.82
C ALA A 711 8.32 -54.32 12.32
N ALA A 712 8.25 -55.44 11.58
CA ALA A 712 8.20 -55.55 10.15
C ALA A 712 6.88 -55.03 9.49
N PRO A 713 6.90 -54.72 8.17
CA PRO A 713 5.81 -54.06 7.49
C PRO A 713 4.67 -54.99 7.08
N VAL A 714 3.46 -54.50 7.21
CA VAL A 714 2.24 -55.10 6.65
C VAL A 714 2.07 -54.59 5.23
N VAL A 715 1.93 -55.52 4.29
CA VAL A 715 1.65 -55.28 2.87
C VAL A 715 0.17 -54.94 2.72
N ASN A 716 -0.14 -53.81 2.14
CA ASN A 716 -1.46 -53.51 1.61
C ASN A 716 -1.41 -53.33 0.09
N ASP A 717 -2.40 -53.94 -0.56
CA ASP A 717 -2.61 -54.03 -2.00
C ASP A 717 -2.73 -52.65 -2.68
N PRO A 718 -2.43 -52.53 -4.00
CA PRO A 718 -2.46 -51.28 -4.73
C PRO A 718 -3.89 -50.87 -5.13
N PRO A 719 -4.20 -49.56 -5.19
CA PRO A 719 -5.48 -49.09 -5.70
C PRO A 719 -5.53 -49.11 -7.23
N SER A 720 -6.73 -49.43 -7.72
CA SER A 720 -7.14 -49.51 -9.11
C SER A 720 -6.92 -48.20 -9.88
N GLN A 721 -6.58 -48.33 -11.15
CA GLN A 721 -6.40 -47.26 -12.13
C GLN A 721 -7.71 -46.44 -12.36
N PRO A 722 -7.61 -45.14 -12.63
CA PRO A 722 -8.74 -44.34 -13.08
C PRO A 722 -9.04 -44.55 -14.58
N GLU A 723 -10.31 -44.61 -14.91
CA GLU A 723 -10.85 -44.69 -16.28
C GLU A 723 -10.55 -43.40 -17.08
N GLU A 724 -10.23 -43.57 -18.38
CA GLU A 724 -10.07 -42.51 -19.37
C GLU A 724 -11.40 -41.73 -19.58
N PRO A 725 -11.38 -40.41 -19.77
CA PRO A 725 -12.57 -39.66 -20.16
C PRO A 725 -12.82 -39.77 -21.66
N THR A 726 -14.04 -40.19 -21.98
CA THR A 726 -14.62 -40.18 -23.32
C THR A 726 -14.70 -38.78 -23.93
N GLN A 727 -14.29 -38.67 -25.18
CA GLN A 727 -14.39 -37.46 -26.00
C GLN A 727 -15.86 -37.08 -26.27
N PRO A 728 -16.21 -35.80 -26.34
CA PRO A 728 -17.53 -35.37 -26.82
C PRO A 728 -17.56 -35.32 -28.34
N GLU A 729 -18.71 -35.81 -28.88
CA GLU A 729 -19.07 -35.80 -30.30
C GLU A 729 -19.21 -34.37 -30.83
N VAL A 730 -18.76 -34.21 -32.08
CA VAL A 730 -18.87 -32.98 -32.89
C VAL A 730 -20.31 -32.97 -33.50
N PRO A 731 -21.05 -31.88 -33.44
CA PRO A 731 -22.28 -31.72 -34.23
C PRO A 731 -21.97 -31.26 -35.66
N GLU A 732 -22.68 -31.84 -36.61
CA GLU A 732 -22.68 -31.61 -38.03
C GLU A 732 -22.98 -30.13 -38.41
N GLU A 733 -22.29 -29.69 -39.46
CA GLU A 733 -22.51 -28.47 -40.24
C GLU A 733 -23.93 -28.44 -40.84
N THR A 734 -24.63 -27.31 -40.72
CA THR A 734 -25.71 -26.94 -41.61
C THR A 734 -25.49 -25.55 -42.17
N ASP A 735 -25.37 -25.53 -43.49
CA ASP A 735 -25.60 -24.54 -44.52
C ASP A 735 -25.60 -23.02 -44.19
N VAL A 736 -24.67 -22.36 -44.84
CA VAL A 736 -24.57 -20.92 -45.07
C VAL A 736 -25.46 -20.53 -46.25
N PRO A 737 -26.12 -19.37 -46.26
CA PRO A 737 -26.32 -18.60 -47.49
C PRO A 737 -25.46 -17.34 -47.47
N ASP A 738 -24.75 -17.22 -48.57
CA ASP A 738 -24.00 -16.09 -49.11
C ASP A 738 -24.93 -14.88 -49.35
N GLU A 739 -24.58 -13.72 -48.85
CA GLU A 739 -24.99 -12.45 -49.45
C GLU A 739 -23.98 -11.36 -49.20
N SER A 740 -23.29 -11.07 -50.31
CA SER A 740 -22.45 -9.93 -50.58
C SER A 740 -23.25 -8.63 -50.61
N ALA A 741 -22.86 -7.60 -49.85
CA ALA A 741 -22.99 -6.20 -50.29
C ALA A 741 -22.11 -5.28 -49.45
N ALA A 742 -21.15 -4.69 -50.07
CA ALA A 742 -20.38 -3.55 -49.59
C ALA A 742 -21.20 -2.25 -49.69
N PRO A 743 -21.09 -1.29 -48.78
CA PRO A 743 -21.51 0.08 -48.99
C PRO A 743 -20.29 1.00 -49.30
N PRO A 744 -20.53 2.16 -49.96
CA PRO A 744 -19.55 2.93 -50.69
C PRO A 744 -18.76 3.92 -49.83
N GLU A 745 -17.59 4.23 -50.35
CA GLU A 745 -16.71 5.34 -49.98
C GLU A 745 -17.43 6.70 -50.08
N GLN A 746 -17.20 7.58 -49.13
CA GLN A 746 -17.34 9.02 -49.31
C GLN A 746 -16.11 9.78 -48.89
N GLU A 747 -15.72 10.65 -49.81
CA GLU A 747 -14.56 11.47 -50.01
C GLU A 747 -14.22 12.46 -48.91
N ASN A 748 -12.93 12.72 -48.88
CA ASN A 748 -12.16 13.86 -48.42
C ASN A 748 -12.82 15.26 -48.58
N ALA A 749 -12.63 16.09 -47.58
CA ALA A 749 -12.34 17.48 -47.77
C ALA A 749 -11.43 18.01 -46.67
N ASN A 750 -10.23 18.37 -47.01
CA ASN A 750 -9.24 19.12 -46.22
C ASN A 750 -9.22 20.59 -46.72
N PRO A 751 -8.50 21.49 -46.09
CA PRO A 751 -8.86 22.81 -45.48
C PRO A 751 -8.47 24.01 -46.39
N PRO A 752 -8.46 25.23 -45.83
CA PRO A 752 -7.23 26.00 -45.75
C PRO A 752 -7.16 26.84 -44.48
N GLY A 753 -6.07 27.04 -43.81
CA GLY A 753 -4.81 27.68 -44.18
C GLY A 753 -4.68 29.05 -43.54
N GLN A 754 -3.62 29.21 -42.76
CA GLN A 754 -2.79 30.41 -42.55
C GLN A 754 -3.11 31.43 -41.46
N GLU A 755 -2.16 31.57 -40.59
CA GLU A 755 -1.21 32.66 -40.24
C GLU A 755 -1.49 33.41 -38.93
N GLY A 756 -0.41 33.55 -38.14
CA GLY A 756 -0.27 34.62 -37.18
C GLY A 756 0.53 34.24 -35.92
N ALA A 757 1.86 34.33 -36.04
CA ALA A 757 2.76 34.37 -34.90
C ALA A 757 2.59 35.71 -34.17
N GLU A 758 2.64 35.72 -32.83
CA GLU A 758 3.26 36.79 -32.05
C GLU A 758 3.71 36.28 -30.70
N GLU A 759 4.99 36.48 -30.45
CA GLU A 759 5.68 36.42 -29.18
C GLU A 759 5.08 37.43 -28.20
N PHE A 760 4.99 37.09 -26.93
CA PHE A 760 5.19 38.05 -25.85
C PHE A 760 5.79 37.37 -24.60
N ASP A 761 6.94 37.94 -24.23
CA ASP A 761 7.74 37.72 -23.03
C ASP A 761 7.00 38.18 -21.76
N GLY A 762 7.33 37.53 -20.62
CA GLY A 762 7.62 38.21 -19.37
C GLY A 762 6.45 38.37 -18.36
N PHE A 763 6.38 37.57 -17.37
CA PHE A 763 6.62 37.81 -15.94
C PHE A 763 6.34 36.56 -15.13
#